data_8b0b63fe6b73f25f9d90fdaf74af40b4
#
_entry.id   8b0b63fe6b73f25f9d90fdaf74af40b4
#
_cell.length_a   1.000
_cell.length_b   1.000
_cell.length_c   1.000
_cell.angle_alpha   90.00
_cell.angle_beta   90.00
_cell.angle_gamma   90.00
#
_symmetry.space_group_name_H-M   'P 1'
#
loop_
_entity.id
_entity.type
_entity.pdbx_description
1 polymer ?
#
loop_
_entity_poly.entity_id
_entity_poly.type
_entity_poly.pdbx_seq_one_letter_code
_entity_poly.pdbx_strand_id
1 'polypeptide(L)'
;MAISTLGVFVLLAAAAAGPPARSPVASLARGFSALRAGDYHESARTLEGLPPRLPRNRDYAMYLLGESLFYDGSYAKARALFLDLAKLHPSRFAGVAAWRAADCQWMQGQRDEAATAYRSLLANKAPGTDPAVARFRLAEISAEKAAPQGAAAAQEARRLFLQVHLDFPSHPLAAEAVKRAAALAAQSAAAPEAAALSPHERLRRADKLSDSRDYQAALDELGLLPAALPADLAAERDFAIGMAKYKMRRDYAGAAALLQKVAHELAGEKAAFAAFHAARALSRIDRNDEAIAGYRQVVEHYPGSKWAAEAQFRSGWLDVNRGHFREALPGLQATLARYPHSTFADDAAWYSALAHHLLGEPAEAMRALDQYERLSRQNGDAAMRVRYWRARFVAAAGQADESRRQLRECVQHSPLGYYGLLAAARLREAGEKVAMQWPAFSPPAQTGKAKPAPDPALERAQELLAAGLDVEAGEELARAEASVLQHLGKARGPALLLEEYPRMRAFHQALRLAENHGGSALVSAPTGPAHLFWQAAYPRAFRDMVEPLASTAGAPELFVYAIMRKESSFLPHVVSPSDARGLLQLIPSTGQEVAKHLGVPLFTDELFDPEVNIRIGAAYLGELLKRFGEQIALAAGAYNAGSHAMMRWCDQWGSRPLDEFVELVTYDQAREYIKRVLAVYAHYRLLYGEPFELSLAVNPHYSKDGIND
;
A
#
# COMPACT_ATOMS: atom_id res chain seq x y z
N MET A 1 -15.81 -14.87 21.62
CA MET A 1 -16.70 -14.45 20.53
C MET A 1 -15.87 -13.54 19.63
N ALA A 2 -15.20 -14.14 18.67
CA ALA A 2 -14.50 -13.38 17.63
C ALA A 2 -15.36 -13.49 16.37
N ILE A 3 -16.15 -12.46 16.13
CA ILE A 3 -16.89 -12.28 14.89
C ILE A 3 -15.85 -11.77 13.88
N SER A 4 -15.48 -12.61 12.92
CA SER A 4 -14.86 -12.14 11.69
C SER A 4 -15.90 -11.26 11.01
N THR A 5 -15.72 -9.95 11.08
CA THR A 5 -16.57 -8.95 10.43
C THR A 5 -16.45 -9.09 8.91
N LEU A 6 -17.36 -9.88 8.32
CA LEU A 6 -17.77 -9.66 6.94
C LEU A 6 -18.56 -8.35 6.93
N GLY A 7 -17.93 -7.29 6.46
CA GLY A 7 -18.57 -5.99 6.32
C GLY A 7 -19.84 -6.10 5.48
N VAL A 8 -20.90 -5.50 5.98
CA VAL A 8 -22.18 -5.38 5.29
C VAL A 8 -22.03 -4.36 4.18
N PHE A 9 -21.93 -4.82 2.93
CA PHE A 9 -21.96 -3.96 1.75
C PHE A 9 -23.35 -3.94 1.15
N VAL A 10 -24.00 -2.78 1.17
CA VAL A 10 -25.19 -2.54 0.35
C VAL A 10 -24.70 -2.03 -1.00
N LEU A 11 -24.74 -2.85 -2.01
CA LEU A 11 -24.51 -2.47 -3.42
C LEU A 11 -25.85 -2.49 -4.16
N LEU A 12 -26.28 -1.33 -4.62
CA LEU A 12 -27.33 -1.21 -5.65
C LEU A 12 -26.75 -1.72 -6.97
N ALA A 13 -27.14 -2.91 -7.39
CA ALA A 13 -26.77 -3.51 -8.65
C ALA A 13 -27.51 -2.82 -9.80
N ALA A 14 -26.76 -2.34 -10.81
CA ALA A 14 -27.33 -2.07 -12.13
C ALA A 14 -27.84 -3.40 -12.70
N ALA A 15 -29.14 -3.47 -13.00
CA ALA A 15 -29.82 -4.68 -13.45
C ALA A 15 -29.40 -5.09 -14.87
N ALA A 16 -28.40 -5.98 -14.95
CA ALA A 16 -28.39 -6.94 -16.05
C ALA A 16 -29.55 -7.93 -15.79
N ALA A 17 -30.31 -8.32 -16.81
CA ALA A 17 -31.42 -9.27 -16.69
C ALA A 17 -30.90 -10.52 -15.94
N GLY A 18 -31.38 -10.74 -14.72
CA GLY A 18 -30.94 -11.84 -13.86
C GLY A 18 -31.31 -13.19 -14.45
N PRO A 19 -30.60 -14.26 -14.05
CA PRO A 19 -30.88 -15.62 -14.54
C PRO A 19 -32.32 -16.03 -14.21
N PRO A 20 -32.96 -16.90 -15.01
CA PRO A 20 -34.33 -17.32 -14.77
C PRO A 20 -34.49 -17.91 -13.37
N ALA A 21 -35.56 -17.56 -12.67
CA ALA A 21 -35.80 -17.77 -11.22
C ALA A 21 -35.57 -19.21 -10.69
N ARG A 22 -35.52 -20.22 -11.57
CA ARG A 22 -35.31 -21.65 -11.26
C ARG A 22 -33.92 -22.17 -11.68
N SER A 23 -33.02 -21.31 -12.20
CA SER A 23 -31.69 -21.78 -12.62
C SER A 23 -30.79 -22.07 -11.41
N PRO A 24 -29.79 -22.97 -11.53
CA PRO A 24 -28.80 -23.19 -10.50
C PRO A 24 -28.05 -21.90 -10.11
N VAL A 25 -27.75 -21.04 -11.08
CA VAL A 25 -27.08 -19.74 -10.86
C VAL A 25 -27.97 -18.80 -10.03
N ALA A 26 -29.29 -18.75 -10.30
CA ALA A 26 -30.23 -17.96 -9.49
C ALA A 26 -30.35 -18.51 -8.05
N SER A 27 -30.22 -19.82 -7.86
CA SER A 27 -30.18 -20.41 -6.51
C SER A 27 -28.88 -20.04 -5.77
N LEU A 28 -27.74 -20.03 -6.46
CA LEU A 28 -26.47 -19.54 -5.91
C LEU A 28 -26.59 -18.08 -5.47
N ALA A 29 -27.14 -17.21 -6.33
CA ALA A 29 -27.35 -15.80 -6.03
C ALA A 29 -28.22 -15.59 -4.77
N ARG A 30 -29.36 -16.28 -4.67
CA ARG A 30 -30.24 -16.19 -3.50
C ARG A 30 -29.58 -16.71 -2.23
N GLY A 31 -28.92 -17.88 -2.30
CA GLY A 31 -28.19 -18.44 -1.16
C GLY A 31 -27.08 -17.52 -0.67
N PHE A 32 -26.32 -16.94 -1.58
CA PHE A 32 -25.29 -15.96 -1.26
C PHE A 32 -25.86 -14.68 -0.62
N SER A 33 -26.95 -14.14 -1.18
CA SER A 33 -27.65 -12.99 -0.63
C SER A 33 -28.19 -13.25 0.79
N ALA A 34 -28.80 -14.41 1.03
CA ALA A 34 -29.30 -14.82 2.34
C ALA A 34 -28.15 -14.98 3.35
N LEU A 35 -27.02 -15.59 2.94
CA LEU A 35 -25.82 -15.70 3.78
C LEU A 35 -25.29 -14.33 4.20
N ARG A 36 -25.21 -13.40 3.27
CA ARG A 36 -24.78 -12.00 3.56
C ARG A 36 -25.74 -11.26 4.49
N ALA A 37 -27.03 -11.55 4.38
CA ALA A 37 -28.05 -10.97 5.24
C ALA A 37 -28.09 -11.61 6.66
N GLY A 38 -27.28 -12.65 6.91
CA GLY A 38 -27.30 -13.39 8.17
C GLY A 38 -28.43 -14.39 8.28
N ASP A 39 -29.21 -14.61 7.24
CA ASP A 39 -30.26 -15.64 7.18
C ASP A 39 -29.64 -16.98 6.78
N TYR A 40 -28.94 -17.57 7.73
CA TYR A 40 -28.16 -18.79 7.53
C TYR A 40 -29.05 -20.00 7.23
N HIS A 41 -30.23 -20.06 7.83
CA HIS A 41 -31.19 -21.13 7.62
C HIS A 41 -31.72 -21.12 6.17
N GLU A 42 -32.20 -19.98 5.71
CA GLU A 42 -32.68 -19.82 4.31
C GLU A 42 -31.55 -20.04 3.31
N SER A 43 -30.33 -19.56 3.62
CA SER A 43 -29.16 -19.81 2.79
C SER A 43 -28.86 -21.30 2.66
N ALA A 44 -28.78 -22.03 3.78
CA ALA A 44 -28.52 -23.48 3.79
C ALA A 44 -29.60 -24.23 2.98
N ARG A 45 -30.87 -23.90 3.21
CA ARG A 45 -32.02 -24.50 2.49
C ARG A 45 -31.96 -24.24 0.98
N THR A 46 -31.59 -23.04 0.59
CA THR A 46 -31.50 -22.63 -0.83
C THR A 46 -30.33 -23.30 -1.56
N LEU A 47 -29.22 -23.51 -0.84
CA LEU A 47 -28.00 -24.09 -1.41
C LEU A 47 -27.97 -25.63 -1.31
N GLU A 48 -28.86 -26.25 -0.51
CA GLU A 48 -28.92 -27.69 -0.37
C GLU A 48 -29.20 -28.38 -1.73
N GLY A 49 -28.40 -29.36 -2.08
CA GLY A 49 -28.49 -30.07 -3.37
C GLY A 49 -27.99 -29.27 -4.58
N LEU A 50 -27.49 -28.02 -4.39
CA LEU A 50 -26.99 -27.17 -5.48
C LEU A 50 -25.61 -27.59 -6.02
N PRO A 51 -24.62 -28.03 -5.20
CA PRO A 51 -23.26 -28.29 -5.66
C PRO A 51 -23.14 -29.21 -6.90
N PRO A 52 -23.85 -30.34 -7.03
CA PRO A 52 -23.77 -31.19 -8.22
C PRO A 52 -24.42 -30.56 -9.46
N ARG A 53 -25.29 -29.56 -9.29
CA ARG A 53 -25.99 -28.83 -10.38
C ARG A 53 -25.19 -27.64 -10.93
N LEU A 54 -24.06 -27.30 -10.29
CA LEU A 54 -23.11 -26.24 -10.70
C LEU A 54 -21.71 -26.83 -10.83
N PRO A 55 -21.44 -27.69 -11.82
CA PRO A 55 -20.18 -28.42 -11.91
C PRO A 55 -18.96 -27.51 -12.03
N ARG A 56 -19.06 -26.35 -12.70
CA ARG A 56 -17.97 -25.38 -12.84
C ARG A 56 -17.67 -24.64 -11.54
N ASN A 57 -18.70 -24.36 -10.74
CA ASN A 57 -18.62 -23.62 -9.48
C ASN A 57 -19.06 -24.47 -8.28
N ARG A 58 -18.84 -25.80 -8.38
CA ARG A 58 -19.19 -26.75 -7.32
C ARG A 58 -18.55 -26.40 -5.99
N ASP A 59 -17.30 -25.99 -6.00
CA ASP A 59 -16.55 -25.59 -4.82
C ASP A 59 -17.11 -24.33 -4.15
N TYR A 60 -17.57 -23.32 -4.93
CA TYR A 60 -18.27 -22.15 -4.39
C TYR A 60 -19.59 -22.56 -3.73
N ALA A 61 -20.42 -23.37 -4.40
CA ALA A 61 -21.67 -23.82 -3.85
C ALA A 61 -21.46 -24.67 -2.56
N MET A 62 -20.41 -25.51 -2.52
CA MET A 62 -20.03 -26.26 -1.34
C MET A 62 -19.54 -25.36 -0.19
N TYR A 63 -18.70 -24.37 -0.49
CA TYR A 63 -18.17 -23.45 0.50
C TYR A 63 -19.29 -22.62 1.15
N LEU A 64 -20.14 -21.98 0.34
CA LEU A 64 -21.24 -21.17 0.83
C LEU A 64 -22.28 -22.02 1.61
N LEU A 65 -22.59 -23.22 1.16
CA LEU A 65 -23.45 -24.14 1.91
C LEU A 65 -22.80 -24.56 3.24
N GLY A 66 -21.48 -24.85 3.25
CA GLY A 66 -20.74 -25.19 4.45
C GLY A 66 -20.73 -24.06 5.48
N GLU A 67 -20.51 -22.81 5.05
CA GLU A 67 -20.59 -21.62 5.92
C GLU A 67 -22.03 -21.45 6.46
N SER A 68 -23.04 -21.59 5.62
CA SER A 68 -24.44 -21.46 6.02
C SER A 68 -24.79 -22.49 7.09
N LEU A 69 -24.44 -23.75 6.87
CA LEU A 69 -24.66 -24.84 7.85
C LEU A 69 -23.88 -24.63 9.15
N PHE A 70 -22.68 -24.08 9.07
CA PHE A 70 -21.87 -23.77 10.25
C PHE A 70 -22.52 -22.71 11.11
N TYR A 71 -22.94 -21.59 10.52
CA TYR A 71 -23.60 -20.50 11.26
C TYR A 71 -25.03 -20.84 11.69
N ASP A 72 -25.72 -21.76 10.99
CA ASP A 72 -27.01 -22.33 11.38
C ASP A 72 -26.89 -23.36 12.53
N GLY A 73 -25.65 -23.69 12.98
CA GLY A 73 -25.41 -24.64 14.05
C GLY A 73 -25.39 -26.13 13.61
N SER A 74 -25.55 -26.38 12.33
CA SER A 74 -25.53 -27.75 11.75
C SER A 74 -24.11 -28.29 11.55
N TYR A 75 -23.27 -28.25 12.58
CA TYR A 75 -21.83 -28.51 12.53
C TYR A 75 -21.44 -29.86 11.94
N ALA A 76 -22.21 -30.92 12.19
CA ALA A 76 -21.91 -32.24 11.66
C ALA A 76 -22.03 -32.28 10.13
N LYS A 77 -23.09 -31.69 9.57
CA LYS A 77 -23.29 -31.57 8.14
C LYS A 77 -22.22 -30.63 7.50
N ALA A 78 -21.97 -29.48 8.13
CA ALA A 78 -20.93 -28.54 7.69
C ALA A 78 -19.56 -29.21 7.62
N ARG A 79 -19.18 -29.99 8.68
CA ARG A 79 -17.91 -30.70 8.72
C ARG A 79 -17.75 -31.70 7.58
N ALA A 80 -18.76 -32.53 7.33
CA ALA A 80 -18.72 -33.51 6.24
C ALA A 80 -18.47 -32.79 4.89
N LEU A 81 -19.20 -31.70 4.63
CA LEU A 81 -19.06 -30.92 3.42
C LEU A 81 -17.69 -30.23 3.29
N PHE A 82 -17.16 -29.69 4.38
CA PHE A 82 -15.83 -29.08 4.38
C PHE A 82 -14.71 -30.09 4.19
N LEU A 83 -14.84 -31.30 4.73
CA LEU A 83 -13.88 -32.39 4.48
C LEU A 83 -13.87 -32.84 3.02
N ASP A 84 -15.03 -32.87 2.36
CA ASP A 84 -15.11 -33.17 0.94
C ASP A 84 -14.56 -32.03 0.08
N LEU A 85 -14.84 -30.77 0.45
CA LEU A 85 -14.30 -29.58 -0.22
C LEU A 85 -12.77 -29.51 -0.08
N ALA A 86 -12.20 -29.89 1.07
CA ALA A 86 -10.76 -29.91 1.30
C ALA A 86 -10.01 -30.90 0.37
N LYS A 87 -10.69 -31.89 -0.16
CA LYS A 87 -10.14 -32.87 -1.13
C LYS A 87 -10.34 -32.46 -2.58
N LEU A 88 -11.15 -31.42 -2.82
CA LEU A 88 -11.48 -30.98 -4.17
C LEU A 88 -10.34 -30.18 -4.78
N HIS A 89 -9.77 -30.67 -5.87
CA HIS A 89 -8.70 -30.00 -6.60
C HIS A 89 -9.06 -29.87 -8.10
N PRO A 90 -8.83 -28.71 -8.70
CA PRO A 90 -8.38 -27.46 -8.08
C PRO A 90 -9.52 -26.74 -7.35
N SER A 91 -9.26 -26.23 -6.13
CA SER A 91 -10.17 -25.33 -5.43
C SER A 91 -9.40 -24.37 -4.53
N ARG A 92 -9.80 -23.09 -4.55
CA ARG A 92 -9.23 -22.07 -3.65
C ARG A 92 -9.61 -22.31 -2.19
N PHE A 93 -10.68 -23.05 -1.97
CA PHE A 93 -11.26 -23.28 -0.64
C PHE A 93 -10.68 -24.48 0.09
N ALA A 94 -9.83 -25.29 -0.54
CA ALA A 94 -9.33 -26.53 0.06
C ALA A 94 -8.64 -26.29 1.43
N GLY A 95 -7.79 -25.26 1.54
CA GLY A 95 -7.11 -24.91 2.79
C GLY A 95 -8.07 -24.41 3.88
N VAL A 96 -8.91 -23.44 3.54
CA VAL A 96 -9.88 -22.87 4.49
C VAL A 96 -10.95 -23.91 4.89
N ALA A 97 -11.32 -24.81 3.99
CA ALA A 97 -12.25 -25.89 4.31
C ALA A 97 -11.69 -26.87 5.37
N ALA A 98 -10.41 -27.21 5.29
CA ALA A 98 -9.75 -28.03 6.32
C ALA A 98 -9.77 -27.34 7.70
N TRP A 99 -9.54 -26.01 7.72
CA TRP A 99 -9.67 -25.20 8.93
C TRP A 99 -11.09 -25.19 9.48
N ARG A 100 -12.09 -24.92 8.63
CA ARG A 100 -13.52 -24.92 9.02
C ARG A 100 -14.00 -26.29 9.52
N ALA A 101 -13.45 -27.37 8.95
CA ALA A 101 -13.73 -28.72 9.47
C ALA A 101 -13.23 -28.94 10.90
N ALA A 102 -12.05 -28.37 11.25
CA ALA A 102 -11.54 -28.38 12.63
C ALA A 102 -12.40 -27.51 13.56
N ASP A 103 -12.87 -26.36 13.08
CA ASP A 103 -13.80 -25.48 13.79
C ASP A 103 -15.14 -26.19 14.10
N CYS A 104 -15.66 -26.99 13.16
CA CYS A 104 -16.86 -27.79 13.40
C CYS A 104 -16.64 -28.81 14.54
N GLN A 105 -15.49 -29.47 14.61
CA GLN A 105 -15.15 -30.37 15.71
C GLN A 105 -15.08 -29.64 17.05
N TRP A 106 -14.47 -28.47 17.06
CA TRP A 106 -14.43 -27.60 18.22
C TRP A 106 -15.84 -27.25 18.71
N MET A 107 -16.71 -26.79 17.79
CA MET A 107 -18.10 -26.41 18.11
C MET A 107 -18.95 -27.59 18.57
N GLN A 108 -18.64 -28.80 18.15
CA GLN A 108 -19.29 -30.05 18.61
C GLN A 108 -18.76 -30.56 19.95
N GLY A 109 -17.76 -29.92 20.56
CA GLY A 109 -17.13 -30.41 21.78
C GLY A 109 -16.16 -31.59 21.58
N GLN A 110 -15.83 -31.97 20.35
CA GLN A 110 -14.88 -33.02 20.00
C GLN A 110 -13.44 -32.51 20.19
N ARG A 111 -13.04 -32.35 21.46
CA ARG A 111 -11.81 -31.63 21.84
C ARG A 111 -10.52 -32.28 21.34
N ASP A 112 -10.40 -33.60 21.41
CA ASP A 112 -9.19 -34.32 21.03
C ASP A 112 -8.98 -34.35 19.53
N GLU A 113 -10.05 -34.53 18.78
CA GLU A 113 -10.04 -34.50 17.33
C GLU A 113 -9.74 -33.09 16.82
N ALA A 114 -10.37 -32.08 17.41
CA ALA A 114 -10.08 -30.67 17.08
C ALA A 114 -8.61 -30.33 17.37
N ALA A 115 -8.05 -30.79 18.52
CA ALA A 115 -6.65 -30.55 18.85
C ALA A 115 -5.71 -31.20 17.83
N THR A 116 -6.02 -32.42 17.39
CA THR A 116 -5.23 -33.12 16.37
C THR A 116 -5.27 -32.37 15.03
N ALA A 117 -6.46 -31.91 14.62
CA ALA A 117 -6.64 -31.13 13.40
C ALA A 117 -5.89 -29.79 13.46
N TYR A 118 -6.01 -29.01 14.55
CA TYR A 118 -5.31 -27.71 14.68
C TYR A 118 -3.78 -27.88 14.70
N ARG A 119 -3.24 -28.92 15.36
CA ARG A 119 -1.79 -29.19 15.32
C ARG A 119 -1.31 -29.49 13.90
N SER A 120 -2.06 -30.31 13.16
CA SER A 120 -1.75 -30.63 11.76
C SER A 120 -1.77 -29.37 10.87
N LEU A 121 -2.80 -28.53 11.01
CA LEU A 121 -2.93 -27.26 10.24
C LEU A 121 -1.78 -26.31 10.53
N LEU A 122 -1.38 -26.17 11.80
CA LEU A 122 -0.23 -25.34 12.20
C LEU A 122 1.09 -25.89 11.66
N ALA A 123 1.32 -27.22 11.74
CA ALA A 123 2.55 -27.86 11.27
C ALA A 123 2.72 -27.70 9.76
N ASN A 124 1.63 -27.81 9.00
CA ASN A 124 1.62 -27.71 7.55
C ASN A 124 1.47 -26.27 7.03
N LYS A 125 1.37 -25.26 7.92
CA LYS A 125 1.10 -23.85 7.58
C LYS A 125 -0.05 -23.75 6.57
N ALA A 126 -1.12 -24.48 6.82
CA ALA A 126 -2.25 -24.60 5.91
C ALA A 126 -2.85 -23.23 5.60
N PRO A 127 -3.17 -22.92 4.32
CA PRO A 127 -3.81 -21.65 3.94
C PRO A 127 -5.13 -21.43 4.70
N GLY A 128 -5.41 -20.20 5.09
CA GLY A 128 -6.63 -19.84 5.83
C GLY A 128 -6.61 -20.20 7.32
N THR A 129 -5.51 -20.76 7.84
CA THR A 129 -5.32 -21.01 9.27
C THR A 129 -4.95 -19.72 9.99
N ASP A 130 -5.68 -19.39 11.07
CA ASP A 130 -5.27 -18.37 12.03
C ASP A 130 -4.42 -19.02 13.13
N PRO A 131 -3.09 -18.79 13.17
CA PRO A 131 -2.23 -19.43 14.13
C PRO A 131 -2.49 -19.01 15.58
N ALA A 132 -2.97 -17.79 15.83
CA ALA A 132 -3.29 -17.30 17.16
C ALA A 132 -4.53 -18.02 17.72
N VAL A 133 -5.60 -18.10 16.92
CA VAL A 133 -6.83 -18.81 17.27
C VAL A 133 -6.56 -20.29 17.49
N ALA A 134 -5.79 -20.94 16.59
CA ALA A 134 -5.47 -22.36 16.73
C ALA A 134 -4.72 -22.65 18.04
N ARG A 135 -3.68 -21.84 18.36
CA ARG A 135 -2.93 -22.00 19.60
C ARG A 135 -3.74 -21.68 20.83
N PHE A 136 -4.61 -20.68 20.76
CA PHE A 136 -5.52 -20.36 21.86
C PHE A 136 -6.47 -21.52 22.16
N ARG A 137 -7.09 -22.10 21.14
CA ARG A 137 -7.95 -23.28 21.31
C ARG A 137 -7.20 -24.50 21.82
N LEU A 138 -5.97 -24.74 21.38
CA LEU A 138 -5.11 -25.80 21.92
C LEU A 138 -4.80 -25.55 23.40
N ALA A 139 -4.59 -24.29 23.81
CA ALA A 139 -4.40 -23.94 25.21
C ALA A 139 -5.66 -24.16 26.03
N GLU A 140 -6.86 -23.83 25.52
CA GLU A 140 -8.14 -24.13 26.19
C GLU A 140 -8.36 -25.64 26.37
N ILE A 141 -8.11 -26.47 25.36
CA ILE A 141 -8.19 -27.93 25.45
C ILE A 141 -7.23 -28.46 26.52
N SER A 142 -6.00 -27.94 26.57
CA SER A 142 -5.03 -28.33 27.59
C SER A 142 -5.47 -27.87 29.00
N ALA A 143 -6.10 -26.72 29.13
CA ALA A 143 -6.64 -26.22 30.39
C ALA A 143 -7.85 -27.04 30.88
N GLU A 144 -8.76 -27.43 29.99
CA GLU A 144 -9.88 -28.35 30.33
C GLU A 144 -9.37 -29.70 30.87
N LYS A 145 -8.24 -30.18 30.35
CA LYS A 145 -7.59 -31.42 30.82
C LYS A 145 -6.79 -31.24 32.13
N ALA A 146 -6.48 -30.01 32.51
CA ALA A 146 -5.66 -29.75 33.71
C ALA A 146 -6.33 -30.23 35.01
N ALA A 147 -7.65 -30.09 35.14
CA ALA A 147 -8.39 -30.56 36.31
C ALA A 147 -8.27 -32.09 36.55
N PRO A 148 -8.46 -32.95 35.54
CA PRO A 148 -8.30 -34.40 35.72
C PRO A 148 -6.86 -34.90 35.59
N GLN A 149 -5.96 -34.22 34.87
CA GLN A 149 -4.61 -34.66 34.55
C GLN A 149 -3.48 -33.97 35.35
N GLY A 150 -3.83 -33.01 36.22
CA GLY A 150 -2.91 -32.39 37.18
C GLY A 150 -1.95 -31.35 36.61
N ALA A 151 -0.84 -31.09 37.33
CA ALA A 151 0.05 -29.98 37.13
C ALA A 151 0.69 -29.87 35.72
N ALA A 152 0.99 -31.02 35.08
CA ALA A 152 1.65 -31.03 33.76
C ALA A 152 0.74 -30.44 32.66
N ALA A 153 -0.55 -30.77 32.64
CA ALA A 153 -1.50 -30.23 31.69
C ALA A 153 -1.75 -28.72 31.94
N ALA A 154 -1.81 -28.30 33.19
CA ALA A 154 -1.90 -26.88 33.56
C ALA A 154 -0.69 -26.09 33.10
N GLN A 155 0.51 -26.64 33.25
CA GLN A 155 1.75 -25.99 32.78
C GLN A 155 1.79 -25.90 31.25
N GLU A 156 1.37 -26.91 30.53
CA GLU A 156 1.30 -26.87 29.05
C GLU A 156 0.26 -25.86 28.57
N ALA A 157 -0.94 -25.83 29.17
CA ALA A 157 -1.96 -24.84 28.85
C ALA A 157 -1.44 -23.41 29.05
N ARG A 158 -0.80 -23.19 30.19
CA ARG A 158 -0.18 -21.88 30.50
C ARG A 158 0.88 -21.51 29.46
N ARG A 159 1.76 -22.43 29.09
CA ARG A 159 2.79 -22.20 28.06
C ARG A 159 2.18 -21.82 26.73
N LEU A 160 1.13 -22.48 26.29
CA LEU A 160 0.44 -22.20 25.04
C LEU A 160 -0.26 -20.83 25.06
N PHE A 161 -0.92 -20.46 26.15
CA PHE A 161 -1.51 -19.12 26.30
C PHE A 161 -0.43 -18.02 26.27
N LEU A 162 0.69 -18.19 26.98
CA LEU A 162 1.80 -17.25 26.93
C LEU A 162 2.41 -17.13 25.53
N GLN A 163 2.47 -18.23 24.76
CA GLN A 163 2.90 -18.17 23.36
C GLN A 163 1.96 -17.33 22.50
N VAL A 164 0.63 -17.39 22.70
CA VAL A 164 -0.30 -16.51 21.99
C VAL A 164 -0.03 -15.05 22.34
N HIS A 165 0.15 -14.73 23.63
CA HIS A 165 0.45 -13.39 24.10
C HIS A 165 1.78 -12.84 23.58
N LEU A 166 2.81 -13.69 23.50
CA LEU A 166 4.15 -13.31 23.04
C LEU A 166 4.28 -13.24 21.52
N ASP A 167 3.68 -14.22 20.82
CA ASP A 167 3.89 -14.36 19.38
C ASP A 167 2.89 -13.56 18.54
N PHE A 168 1.74 -13.19 19.10
CA PHE A 168 0.67 -12.44 18.45
C PHE A 168 0.18 -11.27 19.34
N PRO A 169 1.06 -10.36 19.78
CA PRO A 169 0.71 -9.36 20.80
C PRO A 169 -0.40 -8.40 20.38
N SER A 170 -0.54 -8.13 19.08
CA SER A 170 -1.61 -7.27 18.52
C SER A 170 -2.91 -8.04 18.19
N HIS A 171 -2.95 -9.37 18.38
CA HIS A 171 -4.16 -10.16 18.14
C HIS A 171 -5.17 -9.95 19.28
N PRO A 172 -6.50 -9.85 19.00
CA PRO A 172 -7.52 -9.66 20.03
C PRO A 172 -7.49 -10.68 21.18
N LEU A 173 -7.06 -11.91 20.91
CA LEU A 173 -6.92 -12.97 21.93
C LEU A 173 -5.69 -12.80 22.84
N ALA A 174 -4.74 -11.92 22.54
CA ALA A 174 -3.50 -11.79 23.30
C ALA A 174 -3.74 -11.36 24.76
N ALA A 175 -4.68 -10.44 24.98
CA ALA A 175 -5.04 -9.97 26.30
C ALA A 175 -5.78 -11.03 27.12
N GLU A 176 -6.67 -11.80 26.50
CA GLU A 176 -7.36 -12.90 27.17
C GLU A 176 -6.39 -14.07 27.46
N ALA A 177 -5.48 -14.35 26.56
CA ALA A 177 -4.47 -15.39 26.74
C ALA A 177 -3.61 -15.18 27.99
N VAL A 178 -3.13 -13.94 28.22
CA VAL A 178 -2.32 -13.67 29.43
C VAL A 178 -3.15 -13.76 30.70
N LYS A 179 -4.43 -13.36 30.68
CA LYS A 179 -5.34 -13.53 31.84
C LYS A 179 -5.54 -15.00 32.18
N ARG A 180 -5.78 -15.85 31.16
CA ARG A 180 -5.91 -17.31 31.33
C ARG A 180 -4.63 -17.96 31.86
N ALA A 181 -3.46 -17.53 31.35
CA ALA A 181 -2.18 -18.00 31.83
C ALA A 181 -1.94 -17.65 33.30
N ALA A 182 -2.30 -16.44 33.73
CA ALA A 182 -2.20 -15.99 35.11
C ALA A 182 -3.15 -16.76 36.05
N ALA A 183 -4.40 -17.02 35.62
CA ALA A 183 -5.37 -17.80 36.39
C ALA A 183 -4.87 -19.23 36.65
N LEU A 184 -4.26 -19.88 35.65
CA LEU A 184 -3.67 -21.22 35.79
C LEU A 184 -2.46 -21.18 36.74
N ALA A 185 -1.64 -20.15 36.75
CA ALA A 185 -0.53 -20.00 37.67
C ALA A 185 -1.01 -19.87 39.14
N ALA A 186 -2.07 -19.10 39.38
CA ALA A 186 -2.65 -18.92 40.72
C ALA A 186 -3.23 -20.23 41.29
N GLN A 187 -3.73 -21.11 40.44
CA GLN A 187 -4.26 -22.43 40.88
C GLN A 187 -3.18 -23.46 41.21
N SER A 188 -1.95 -23.29 40.74
CA SER A 188 -0.89 -24.28 40.79
C SER A 188 0.09 -24.11 41.98
N ALA A 189 -0.19 -23.31 43.00
CA ALA A 189 0.74 -22.95 44.09
C ALA A 189 2.15 -22.51 43.64
N ALA A 190 2.32 -22.22 42.35
CA ALA A 190 3.57 -21.63 41.82
C ALA A 190 3.68 -20.17 42.26
N ALA A 191 4.90 -19.75 42.62
CA ALA A 191 5.13 -18.39 43.05
C ALA A 191 4.57 -17.37 42.02
N PRO A 192 4.00 -16.24 42.43
CA PRO A 192 3.46 -15.21 41.55
C PRO A 192 4.47 -14.73 40.48
N GLU A 193 5.75 -14.77 40.80
CA GLU A 193 6.87 -14.45 39.89
C GLU A 193 6.94 -15.37 38.65
N ALA A 194 6.48 -16.62 38.79
CA ALA A 194 6.43 -17.55 37.66
C ALA A 194 5.40 -17.14 36.58
N ALA A 195 4.49 -16.19 36.87
CA ALA A 195 3.51 -15.68 35.93
C ALA A 195 4.02 -14.48 35.12
N ALA A 196 5.10 -13.83 35.55
CA ALA A 196 5.65 -12.65 34.90
C ALA A 196 6.56 -13.02 33.70
N LEU A 197 6.51 -12.20 32.63
CA LEU A 197 7.45 -12.34 31.53
C LEU A 197 8.86 -11.96 31.98
N SER A 198 9.85 -12.73 31.53
CA SER A 198 11.26 -12.38 31.72
C SER A 198 11.61 -11.10 30.93
N PRO A 199 12.69 -10.38 31.29
CA PRO A 199 13.14 -9.21 30.54
C PRO A 199 13.34 -9.47 29.04
N HIS A 200 13.88 -10.61 28.66
CA HIS A 200 14.05 -11.01 27.26
C HIS A 200 12.70 -11.22 26.53
N GLU A 201 11.73 -11.83 27.21
CA GLU A 201 10.40 -12.02 26.64
C GLU A 201 9.65 -10.70 26.45
N ARG A 202 9.80 -9.74 27.39
CA ARG A 202 9.25 -8.40 27.25
C ARG A 202 9.87 -7.64 26.09
N LEU A 203 11.20 -7.68 25.93
CA LEU A 203 11.89 -7.09 24.78
C LEU A 203 11.38 -7.71 23.46
N ARG A 204 11.30 -9.05 23.39
CA ARG A 204 10.79 -9.74 22.21
C ARG A 204 9.34 -9.36 21.89
N ARG A 205 8.51 -9.20 22.91
CA ARG A 205 7.12 -8.76 22.74
C ARG A 205 7.03 -7.33 22.25
N ALA A 206 7.83 -6.43 22.81
CA ALA A 206 7.92 -5.04 22.39
C ALA A 206 8.39 -4.91 20.93
N ASP A 207 9.36 -5.73 20.50
CA ASP A 207 9.78 -5.79 19.09
C ASP A 207 8.62 -6.18 18.17
N LYS A 208 7.85 -7.21 18.53
CA LYS A 208 6.67 -7.64 17.74
C LYS A 208 5.56 -6.59 17.69
N LEU A 209 5.32 -5.89 18.80
CA LEU A 209 4.41 -4.74 18.84
C LEU A 209 4.91 -3.62 17.91
N SER A 210 6.21 -3.36 17.94
CA SER A 210 6.84 -2.38 17.03
C SER A 210 6.75 -2.80 15.55
N ASP A 211 6.88 -4.09 15.25
CA ASP A 211 6.71 -4.65 13.91
C ASP A 211 5.26 -4.53 13.44
N SER A 212 4.30 -4.71 14.36
CA SER A 212 2.87 -4.47 14.13
C SER A 212 2.49 -2.98 14.18
N ARG A 213 3.47 -2.08 14.41
CA ARG A 213 3.33 -0.62 14.51
C ARG A 213 2.51 -0.12 15.69
N ASP A 214 2.24 -0.96 16.65
CA ASP A 214 1.68 -0.56 17.93
C ASP A 214 2.80 -0.03 18.85
N TYR A 215 3.36 1.13 18.45
CA TYR A 215 4.52 1.71 19.14
C TYR A 215 4.19 2.15 20.56
N GLN A 216 2.95 2.56 20.84
CA GLN A 216 2.53 2.91 22.20
C GLN A 216 2.53 1.67 23.09
N ALA A 217 1.90 0.57 22.65
CA ALA A 217 1.91 -0.69 23.40
C ALA A 217 3.35 -1.24 23.57
N ALA A 218 4.21 -1.03 22.56
CA ALA A 218 5.63 -1.38 22.71
C ALA A 218 6.34 -0.57 23.80
N LEU A 219 6.08 0.75 23.87
CA LEU A 219 6.62 1.61 24.93
C LEU A 219 6.08 1.22 26.31
N ASP A 220 4.79 0.91 26.41
CA ASP A 220 4.15 0.47 27.66
C ASP A 220 4.77 -0.85 28.13
N GLU A 221 5.01 -1.80 27.23
CA GLU A 221 5.67 -3.07 27.55
C GLU A 221 7.13 -2.89 28.01
N LEU A 222 7.88 -2.01 27.34
CA LEU A 222 9.25 -1.66 27.72
C LEU A 222 9.31 -0.95 29.09
N GLY A 223 8.26 -0.18 29.43
CA GLY A 223 8.08 0.47 30.72
C GLY A 223 7.89 -0.50 31.89
N LEU A 224 7.48 -1.75 31.63
CA LEU A 224 7.36 -2.82 32.64
C LEU A 224 8.68 -3.51 32.95
N LEU A 225 9.77 -3.19 32.25
CA LEU A 225 11.09 -3.74 32.54
C LEU A 225 11.65 -3.17 33.87
N PRO A 226 12.39 -3.98 34.65
CA PRO A 226 13.04 -3.51 35.87
C PRO A 226 13.97 -2.31 35.62
N ALA A 227 14.07 -1.41 36.57
CA ALA A 227 14.99 -0.28 36.50
C ALA A 227 16.44 -0.74 36.40
N ALA A 228 16.81 -1.77 37.20
CA ALA A 228 18.13 -2.38 37.18
C ALA A 228 18.14 -3.58 36.22
N LEU A 229 18.83 -3.44 35.11
CA LEU A 229 19.05 -4.47 34.10
C LEU A 229 20.57 -4.64 33.88
N PRO A 230 21.05 -5.82 33.47
CA PRO A 230 22.35 -5.99 32.88
C PRO A 230 22.62 -4.94 31.77
N ALA A 231 23.84 -4.49 31.61
CA ALA A 231 24.19 -3.37 30.73
C ALA A 231 23.74 -3.60 29.26
N ASP A 232 23.91 -4.82 28.77
CA ASP A 232 23.48 -5.24 27.44
C ASP A 232 21.97 -5.14 27.25
N LEU A 233 21.17 -5.62 28.20
CA LEU A 233 19.71 -5.52 28.17
C LEU A 233 19.22 -4.08 28.37
N ALA A 234 19.93 -3.27 29.17
CA ALA A 234 19.62 -1.86 29.33
C ALA A 234 19.83 -1.10 28.01
N ALA A 235 20.92 -1.35 27.30
CA ALA A 235 21.19 -0.76 26.00
C ALA A 235 20.16 -1.21 24.95
N GLU A 236 19.74 -2.48 24.95
CA GLU A 236 18.68 -2.98 24.07
C GLU A 236 17.32 -2.35 24.37
N ARG A 237 16.95 -2.22 25.65
CA ARG A 237 15.72 -1.52 26.05
C ARG A 237 15.74 -0.07 25.57
N ASP A 238 16.82 0.67 25.82
CA ASP A 238 16.94 2.09 25.48
C ASP A 238 16.94 2.27 23.95
N PHE A 239 17.56 1.34 23.21
CA PHE A 239 17.47 1.29 21.74
C PHE A 239 16.03 1.09 21.26
N ALA A 240 15.32 0.10 21.82
CA ALA A 240 13.93 -0.19 21.45
C ALA A 240 13.00 1.01 21.76
N ILE A 241 13.16 1.65 22.92
CA ILE A 241 12.43 2.88 23.29
C ILE A 241 12.74 4.00 22.29
N GLY A 242 14.02 4.26 22.00
CA GLY A 242 14.44 5.28 21.06
C GLY A 242 13.85 5.07 19.67
N MET A 243 13.85 3.84 19.18
CA MET A 243 13.27 3.48 17.89
C MET A 243 11.74 3.56 17.87
N ALA A 244 11.05 3.14 18.93
CA ALA A 244 9.59 3.26 19.05
C ALA A 244 9.17 4.74 19.03
N LYS A 245 9.82 5.61 19.81
CA LYS A 245 9.61 7.06 19.76
C LYS A 245 9.86 7.67 18.40
N TYR A 246 10.95 7.28 17.72
CA TYR A 246 11.27 7.73 16.37
C TYR A 246 10.18 7.34 15.36
N LYS A 247 9.75 6.07 15.38
CA LYS A 247 8.74 5.54 14.46
C LYS A 247 7.34 6.11 14.74
N MET A 248 7.03 6.41 16.00
CA MET A 248 5.76 7.02 16.43
C MET A 248 5.61 8.48 15.95
N ARG A 249 6.71 9.13 15.53
CA ARG A 249 6.77 10.50 14.98
C ARG A 249 6.29 11.60 15.94
N ARG A 250 6.25 11.36 17.23
CA ARG A 250 5.75 12.31 18.24
C ARG A 250 6.84 12.86 19.17
N ASP A 251 7.93 12.10 19.37
CA ASP A 251 9.01 12.47 20.28
C ASP A 251 10.38 12.24 19.64
N TYR A 252 10.67 13.02 18.60
CA TYR A 252 11.96 12.94 17.93
C TYR A 252 13.13 13.43 18.81
N ALA A 253 12.90 14.39 19.73
CA ALA A 253 13.92 14.87 20.63
C ALA A 253 14.35 13.77 21.62
N GLY A 254 13.37 13.10 22.24
CA GLY A 254 13.65 11.96 23.13
C GLY A 254 14.25 10.77 22.39
N ALA A 255 13.81 10.51 21.14
CA ALA A 255 14.40 9.48 20.29
C ALA A 255 15.88 9.79 20.01
N ALA A 256 16.21 11.03 19.61
CA ALA A 256 17.57 11.44 19.33
C ALA A 256 18.50 11.27 20.53
N ALA A 257 18.07 11.73 21.70
CA ALA A 257 18.86 11.63 22.93
C ALA A 257 19.16 10.17 23.33
N LEU A 258 18.15 9.29 23.30
CA LEU A 258 18.35 7.88 23.61
C LEU A 258 19.22 7.16 22.59
N LEU A 259 18.94 7.36 21.29
CA LEU A 259 19.70 6.71 20.22
C LEU A 259 21.15 7.18 20.18
N GLN A 260 21.41 8.45 20.48
CA GLN A 260 22.77 8.97 20.60
C GLN A 260 23.52 8.32 21.78
N LYS A 261 22.87 8.21 22.95
CA LYS A 261 23.44 7.52 24.14
C LYS A 261 23.81 6.09 23.78
N VAL A 262 22.86 5.29 23.28
CA VAL A 262 23.09 3.85 23.04
C VAL A 262 24.04 3.57 21.86
N ALA A 263 24.25 4.51 20.96
CA ALA A 263 25.25 4.38 19.91
C ALA A 263 26.67 4.20 20.46
N HIS A 264 26.94 4.70 21.67
CA HIS A 264 28.22 4.52 22.38
C HIS A 264 28.28 3.23 23.22
N GLU A 265 27.14 2.63 23.52
CA GLU A 265 27.01 1.40 24.32
C GLU A 265 26.91 0.14 23.45
N LEU A 266 26.44 0.29 22.23
CA LEU A 266 26.32 -0.77 21.23
C LEU A 266 27.60 -0.89 20.38
N ALA A 267 27.66 -1.94 19.55
CA ALA A 267 28.80 -2.16 18.66
C ALA A 267 28.34 -2.42 17.20
N GLY A 268 29.29 -2.23 16.27
CA GLY A 268 29.12 -2.61 14.85
C GLY A 268 27.95 -1.90 14.16
N GLU A 269 27.23 -2.65 13.34
CA GLU A 269 26.11 -2.11 12.53
C GLU A 269 24.97 -1.55 13.38
N LYS A 270 24.73 -2.08 14.59
CA LYS A 270 23.64 -1.61 15.46
C LYS A 270 23.99 -0.23 16.06
N ALA A 271 25.25 0.00 16.41
CA ALA A 271 25.74 1.30 16.86
C ALA A 271 25.64 2.35 15.72
N ALA A 272 26.11 2.00 14.54
CA ALA A 272 26.00 2.87 13.36
C ALA A 272 24.54 3.21 13.02
N PHE A 273 23.64 2.23 13.13
CA PHE A 273 22.20 2.42 12.95
C PHE A 273 21.61 3.40 13.97
N ALA A 274 21.95 3.23 15.25
CA ALA A 274 21.49 4.12 16.32
C ALA A 274 21.99 5.56 16.10
N ALA A 275 23.28 5.75 15.83
CA ALA A 275 23.87 7.05 15.54
C ALA A 275 23.23 7.73 14.33
N PHE A 276 23.00 6.98 13.25
CA PHE A 276 22.34 7.48 12.05
C PHE A 276 20.90 7.94 12.33
N HIS A 277 20.11 7.14 13.08
CA HIS A 277 18.72 7.50 13.38
C HIS A 277 18.63 8.61 14.43
N ALA A 278 19.63 8.77 15.31
CA ALA A 278 19.72 9.94 16.17
C ALA A 278 19.87 11.23 15.35
N ALA A 279 20.80 11.26 14.40
CA ALA A 279 20.98 12.39 13.50
C ALA A 279 19.70 12.64 12.65
N ARG A 280 19.06 11.58 12.17
CA ARG A 280 17.82 11.68 11.41
C ARG A 280 16.66 12.20 12.25
N ALA A 281 16.58 11.85 13.53
CA ALA A 281 15.58 12.39 14.46
C ALA A 281 15.78 13.91 14.68
N LEU A 282 17.03 14.36 14.81
CA LEU A 282 17.36 15.79 14.91
C LEU A 282 16.92 16.56 13.67
N SER A 283 17.13 16.01 12.47
CA SER A 283 16.68 16.66 11.23
C SER A 283 15.14 16.76 11.12
N ARG A 284 14.40 15.89 11.82
CA ARG A 284 12.92 15.92 11.84
C ARG A 284 12.34 17.04 12.72
N ILE A 285 13.15 17.63 13.56
CA ILE A 285 12.80 18.76 14.45
C ILE A 285 13.61 20.00 14.09
N ASP A 286 14.08 20.08 12.85
CA ASP A 286 14.82 21.22 12.27
C ASP A 286 16.13 21.59 13.00
N ARG A 287 16.67 20.69 13.85
CA ARG A 287 18.01 20.83 14.44
C ARG A 287 19.07 20.38 13.43
N ASN A 288 19.08 21.04 12.27
CA ASN A 288 19.80 20.57 11.09
C ASN A 288 21.32 20.63 11.25
N ASP A 289 21.88 21.62 11.95
CA ASP A 289 23.32 21.69 12.17
C ASP A 289 23.83 20.54 13.03
N GLU A 290 23.07 20.16 14.07
CA GLU A 290 23.37 18.99 14.91
C GLU A 290 23.17 17.68 14.14
N ALA A 291 22.14 17.61 13.27
CA ALA A 291 21.93 16.46 12.41
C ALA A 291 23.10 16.26 11.43
N ILE A 292 23.60 17.34 10.81
CA ILE A 292 24.77 17.32 9.91
C ILE A 292 26.01 16.85 10.68
N ALA A 293 26.24 17.38 11.90
CA ALA A 293 27.34 16.95 12.75
C ALA A 293 27.21 15.45 13.10
N GLY A 294 26.01 14.99 13.48
CA GLY A 294 25.72 13.60 13.76
C GLY A 294 25.96 12.69 12.55
N TYR A 295 25.55 13.06 11.35
CA TYR A 295 25.84 12.31 10.13
C TYR A 295 27.35 12.22 9.83
N ARG A 296 28.09 13.30 10.04
CA ARG A 296 29.56 13.29 9.90
C ARG A 296 30.22 12.33 10.90
N GLN A 297 29.73 12.27 12.14
CA GLN A 297 30.20 11.30 13.14
C GLN A 297 29.95 9.85 12.69
N VAL A 298 28.78 9.55 12.07
CA VAL A 298 28.53 8.20 11.50
C VAL A 298 29.58 7.85 10.45
N VAL A 299 29.93 8.78 9.57
CA VAL A 299 30.94 8.57 8.51
C VAL A 299 32.34 8.39 9.09
N GLU A 300 32.66 9.09 10.18
CA GLU A 300 33.97 9.07 10.82
C GLU A 300 34.17 7.77 11.63
N HIS A 301 33.19 7.43 12.48
CA HIS A 301 33.33 6.29 13.40
C HIS A 301 32.94 4.94 12.77
N TYR A 302 32.06 4.95 11.73
CA TYR A 302 31.53 3.74 11.10
C TYR A 302 31.64 3.78 9.56
N PRO A 303 32.82 4.09 8.99
CA PRO A 303 32.96 4.34 7.53
C PRO A 303 32.61 3.15 6.66
N GLY A 304 32.70 1.93 7.16
CA GLY A 304 32.36 0.68 6.47
C GLY A 304 30.94 0.20 6.71
N SER A 305 30.14 0.90 7.52
CA SER A 305 28.75 0.51 7.76
C SER A 305 27.86 0.82 6.53
N LYS A 306 26.76 0.09 6.42
CA LYS A 306 25.76 0.38 5.36
C LYS A 306 25.10 1.76 5.49
N TRP A 307 25.25 2.42 6.64
CA TRP A 307 24.69 3.75 6.92
C TRP A 307 25.62 4.91 6.55
N ALA A 308 26.91 4.64 6.38
CA ALA A 308 27.91 5.67 6.15
C ALA A 308 27.70 6.45 4.84
N ALA A 309 27.36 5.75 3.76
CA ALA A 309 27.08 6.40 2.46
C ALA A 309 25.85 7.29 2.52
N GLU A 310 24.74 6.82 3.14
CA GLU A 310 23.55 7.64 3.34
C GLU A 310 23.83 8.84 4.25
N ALA A 311 24.56 8.64 5.35
CA ALA A 311 24.95 9.72 6.26
C ALA A 311 25.78 10.80 5.56
N GLN A 312 26.77 10.40 4.74
CA GLN A 312 27.58 11.34 3.96
C GLN A 312 26.71 12.15 2.98
N PHE A 313 25.82 11.49 2.24
CA PHE A 313 24.90 12.15 1.33
C PHE A 313 23.98 13.14 2.08
N ARG A 314 23.35 12.69 3.19
CA ARG A 314 22.42 13.54 3.94
C ARG A 314 23.08 14.75 4.57
N SER A 315 24.37 14.69 4.89
CA SER A 315 25.09 15.86 5.41
C SER A 315 25.15 17.01 4.40
N GLY A 316 25.27 16.74 3.09
CA GLY A 316 25.18 17.76 2.04
C GLY A 316 23.74 18.07 1.63
N TRP A 317 22.89 17.04 1.57
CA TRP A 317 21.50 17.18 1.15
C TRP A 317 20.65 18.07 2.11
N LEU A 318 20.94 18.05 3.41
CA LEU A 318 20.28 18.96 4.35
C LEU A 318 20.58 20.45 4.05
N ASP A 319 21.76 20.76 3.58
CA ASP A 319 22.09 22.13 3.16
C ASP A 319 21.33 22.52 1.86
N VAL A 320 21.15 21.60 0.91
CA VAL A 320 20.25 21.82 -0.25
C VAL A 320 18.84 22.16 0.21
N ASN A 321 18.29 21.42 1.16
CA ASN A 321 16.93 21.64 1.69
C ASN A 321 16.76 22.98 2.40
N ARG A 322 17.84 23.56 2.89
CA ARG A 322 17.87 24.87 3.55
C ARG A 322 18.12 26.03 2.56
N GLY A 323 18.40 25.72 1.30
CA GLY A 323 18.79 26.72 0.28
C GLY A 323 20.27 27.14 0.35
N HIS A 324 21.05 26.45 1.17
CA HIS A 324 22.51 26.69 1.32
C HIS A 324 23.24 25.89 0.21
N PHE A 325 22.97 26.24 -1.05
CA PHE A 325 23.42 25.44 -2.19
C PHE A 325 24.94 25.35 -2.30
N ARG A 326 25.66 26.43 -1.95
CA ARG A 326 27.14 26.45 -2.02
C ARG A 326 27.75 25.58 -0.92
N GLU A 327 27.19 25.60 0.26
CA GLU A 327 27.61 24.82 1.43
C GLU A 327 27.29 23.33 1.25
N ALA A 328 26.29 23.00 0.46
CA ALA A 328 25.91 21.62 0.15
C ALA A 328 26.95 20.89 -0.73
N LEU A 329 27.59 21.60 -1.65
CA LEU A 329 28.48 21.00 -2.66
C LEU A 329 29.62 20.16 -2.08
N PRO A 330 30.37 20.59 -1.05
CA PRO A 330 31.44 19.77 -0.46
C PRO A 330 30.93 18.42 0.08
N GLY A 331 29.76 18.41 0.74
CA GLY A 331 29.15 17.17 1.28
C GLY A 331 28.72 16.22 0.17
N LEU A 332 28.10 16.73 -0.89
CA LEU A 332 27.70 15.95 -2.06
C LEU A 332 28.92 15.41 -2.83
N GLN A 333 29.94 16.22 -3.05
CA GLN A 333 31.19 15.80 -3.69
C GLN A 333 31.93 14.73 -2.87
N ALA A 334 31.93 14.87 -1.53
CA ALA A 334 32.51 13.85 -0.65
C ALA A 334 31.76 12.50 -0.77
N THR A 335 30.43 12.51 -1.00
CA THR A 335 29.66 11.29 -1.28
C THR A 335 30.17 10.59 -2.55
N LEU A 336 30.32 11.35 -3.62
CA LEU A 336 30.82 10.84 -4.90
C LEU A 336 32.27 10.29 -4.81
N ALA A 337 33.12 10.95 -4.02
CA ALA A 337 34.53 10.56 -3.85
C ALA A 337 34.68 9.32 -2.95
N ARG A 338 33.95 9.26 -1.83
CA ARG A 338 34.13 8.19 -0.82
C ARG A 338 33.25 6.96 -1.07
N TYR A 339 32.08 7.15 -1.68
CA TYR A 339 31.06 6.10 -1.87
C TYR A 339 30.54 6.08 -3.32
N PRO A 340 31.40 6.02 -4.34
CA PRO A 340 31.01 6.15 -5.77
C PRO A 340 30.07 5.05 -6.28
N HIS A 341 30.00 3.91 -5.57
CA HIS A 341 29.14 2.77 -5.93
C HIS A 341 27.92 2.63 -5.01
N SER A 342 27.68 3.59 -4.13
CA SER A 342 26.49 3.60 -3.26
C SER A 342 25.25 3.97 -4.06
N THR A 343 24.09 3.60 -3.54
CA THR A 343 22.78 3.99 -4.07
C THR A 343 22.49 5.50 -3.93
N PHE A 344 23.38 6.25 -3.26
CA PHE A 344 23.26 7.70 -3.06
C PHE A 344 24.20 8.51 -3.96
N ALA A 345 25.04 7.82 -4.77
CA ALA A 345 25.99 8.51 -5.62
C ALA A 345 25.30 9.26 -6.77
N ASP A 346 24.27 8.68 -7.37
CA ASP A 346 23.49 9.34 -8.42
C ASP A 346 22.67 10.52 -7.84
N ASP A 347 22.06 10.37 -6.66
CA ASP A 347 21.40 11.48 -5.97
C ASP A 347 22.38 12.61 -5.66
N ALA A 348 23.58 12.31 -5.18
CA ALA A 348 24.61 13.32 -4.92
C ALA A 348 25.03 14.10 -6.18
N ALA A 349 25.17 13.41 -7.30
CA ALA A 349 25.44 14.03 -8.60
C ALA A 349 24.26 14.89 -9.08
N TRP A 350 23.03 14.40 -8.92
CA TRP A 350 21.81 15.13 -9.26
C TRP A 350 21.68 16.44 -8.46
N TYR A 351 21.77 16.35 -7.12
CA TYR A 351 21.67 17.56 -6.28
C TYR A 351 22.85 18.52 -6.48
N SER A 352 24.03 18.04 -6.86
CA SER A 352 25.13 18.91 -7.28
C SER A 352 24.77 19.67 -8.54
N ALA A 353 24.17 19.01 -9.55
CA ALA A 353 23.72 19.67 -10.77
C ALA A 353 22.63 20.72 -10.49
N LEU A 354 21.65 20.39 -9.65
CA LEU A 354 20.60 21.31 -9.25
C LEU A 354 21.16 22.49 -8.46
N ALA A 355 22.08 22.26 -7.50
CA ALA A 355 22.72 23.31 -6.72
C ALA A 355 23.50 24.29 -7.60
N HIS A 356 24.32 23.80 -8.55
CA HIS A 356 25.02 24.66 -9.52
C HIS A 356 24.07 25.47 -10.41
N HIS A 357 22.95 24.85 -10.86
CA HIS A 357 21.91 25.57 -11.61
C HIS A 357 21.32 26.74 -10.79
N LEU A 358 20.97 26.48 -9.54
CA LEU A 358 20.36 27.45 -8.64
C LEU A 358 21.34 28.56 -8.20
N LEU A 359 22.65 28.30 -8.32
CA LEU A 359 23.73 29.29 -8.14
C LEU A 359 24.04 30.08 -9.41
N GLY A 360 23.41 29.78 -10.56
CA GLY A 360 23.69 30.45 -11.82
C GLY A 360 25.00 29.97 -12.48
N GLU A 361 25.43 28.75 -12.24
CA GLU A 361 26.66 28.15 -12.73
C GLU A 361 26.35 27.04 -13.77
N PRO A 362 25.90 27.41 -15.01
CA PRO A 362 25.36 26.42 -15.96
C PRO A 362 26.41 25.41 -16.47
N ALA A 363 27.69 25.81 -16.55
CA ALA A 363 28.76 24.88 -17.00
C ALA A 363 29.03 23.78 -15.97
N GLU A 364 29.04 24.13 -14.69
CA GLU A 364 29.18 23.23 -13.56
C GLU A 364 27.96 22.32 -13.43
N ALA A 365 26.76 22.90 -13.57
CA ALA A 365 25.50 22.15 -13.59
C ALA A 365 25.49 21.08 -14.69
N MET A 366 25.98 21.39 -15.88
CA MET A 366 26.08 20.46 -16.99
C MET A 366 27.06 19.31 -16.68
N ARG A 367 28.25 19.62 -16.13
CA ARG A 367 29.23 18.59 -15.75
C ARG A 367 28.68 17.63 -14.68
N ALA A 368 27.99 18.14 -13.69
CA ALA A 368 27.35 17.33 -12.65
C ALA A 368 26.18 16.49 -13.21
N LEU A 369 25.41 17.03 -14.17
CA LEU A 369 24.36 16.29 -14.87
C LEU A 369 24.92 15.15 -15.72
N ASP A 370 26.06 15.35 -16.40
CA ASP A 370 26.75 14.30 -17.15
C ASP A 370 27.26 13.21 -16.19
N GLN A 371 27.65 13.56 -14.98
CA GLN A 371 28.03 12.58 -13.95
C GLN A 371 26.80 11.81 -13.45
N TYR A 372 25.67 12.48 -13.20
CA TYR A 372 24.41 11.84 -12.88
C TYR A 372 23.97 10.87 -13.97
N GLU A 373 24.01 11.24 -15.25
CA GLU A 373 23.66 10.39 -16.38
C GLU A 373 24.48 9.10 -16.43
N ARG A 374 25.79 9.17 -16.10
CA ARG A 374 26.65 7.99 -16.04
C ARG A 374 26.37 7.08 -14.86
N LEU A 375 25.96 7.62 -13.72
CA LEU A 375 25.72 6.87 -12.48
C LEU A 375 24.30 6.31 -12.41
N SER A 376 23.31 7.07 -12.89
CA SER A 376 21.91 6.66 -12.84
C SER A 376 21.71 5.42 -13.73
N ARG A 377 21.06 4.39 -13.17
CA ARG A 377 20.54 3.31 -14.01
C ARG A 377 19.55 3.95 -14.97
N GLN A 378 19.81 3.89 -16.27
CA GLN A 378 18.97 4.51 -17.30
C GLN A 378 17.60 3.83 -17.36
N ASN A 379 16.73 4.10 -16.36
CA ASN A 379 15.31 3.89 -16.49
C ASN A 379 14.70 5.08 -17.25
N GLY A 380 13.51 4.90 -17.83
CA GLY A 380 12.86 5.95 -18.64
C GLY A 380 12.72 7.30 -17.94
N ASP A 381 12.45 7.29 -16.63
CA ASP A 381 12.25 8.51 -15.83
C ASP A 381 13.56 9.29 -15.62
N ALA A 382 14.68 8.60 -15.33
CA ALA A 382 16.00 9.22 -15.19
C ALA A 382 16.48 9.82 -16.52
N ALA A 383 16.30 9.10 -17.63
CA ALA A 383 16.66 9.59 -18.96
C ALA A 383 15.84 10.85 -19.31
N MET A 384 14.55 10.91 -18.99
CA MET A 384 13.72 12.07 -19.23
C MET A 384 14.09 13.25 -18.34
N ARG A 385 14.48 13.01 -17.06
CA ARG A 385 15.05 14.03 -16.18
C ARG A 385 16.29 14.66 -16.81
N VAL A 386 17.25 13.85 -17.26
CA VAL A 386 18.48 14.33 -17.90
C VAL A 386 18.17 15.18 -19.14
N ARG A 387 17.30 14.71 -20.04
CA ARG A 387 16.91 15.43 -21.27
C ARG A 387 16.33 16.81 -20.95
N TYR A 388 15.37 16.85 -20.04
CA TYR A 388 14.71 18.09 -19.65
C TYR A 388 15.67 19.08 -19.00
N TRP A 389 16.43 18.66 -17.99
CA TRP A 389 17.32 19.54 -17.27
C TRP A 389 18.53 19.96 -18.09
N ARG A 390 19.00 19.14 -19.02
CA ARG A 390 20.00 19.53 -20.00
C ARG A 390 19.51 20.71 -20.83
N ALA A 391 18.28 20.66 -21.33
CA ALA A 391 17.66 21.76 -22.06
C ALA A 391 17.57 23.04 -21.20
N ARG A 392 17.25 22.89 -19.89
CA ARG A 392 17.21 24.02 -18.96
C ARG A 392 18.60 24.66 -18.74
N PHE A 393 19.63 23.83 -18.60
CA PHE A 393 21.01 24.33 -18.40
C PHE A 393 21.58 24.97 -19.68
N VAL A 394 21.23 24.43 -20.83
CA VAL A 394 21.55 25.04 -22.14
C VAL A 394 20.88 26.42 -22.29
N ALA A 395 19.60 26.53 -21.86
CA ALA A 395 18.92 27.84 -21.83
C ALA A 395 19.64 28.86 -20.91
N ALA A 396 20.01 28.39 -19.70
CA ALA A 396 20.74 29.25 -18.74
C ALA A 396 22.13 29.68 -19.25
N ALA A 397 22.74 28.92 -20.16
CA ALA A 397 23.96 29.26 -20.86
C ALA A 397 23.75 30.22 -22.07
N GLY A 398 22.51 30.70 -22.27
CA GLY A 398 22.19 31.65 -23.35
C GLY A 398 21.87 30.98 -24.71
N GLN A 399 21.82 29.65 -24.81
CA GLN A 399 21.62 28.95 -26.07
C GLN A 399 20.12 28.58 -26.26
N ALA A 400 19.26 29.59 -26.42
CA ALA A 400 17.83 29.47 -26.43
C ALA A 400 17.28 28.56 -27.54
N ASP A 401 17.84 28.60 -28.77
CA ASP A 401 17.38 27.78 -29.88
C ASP A 401 17.66 26.30 -29.67
N GLU A 402 18.85 26.00 -29.18
CA GLU A 402 19.26 24.64 -28.86
C GLU A 402 18.39 24.06 -27.71
N SER A 403 18.13 24.86 -26.69
CA SER A 403 17.21 24.50 -25.61
C SER A 403 15.82 24.14 -26.15
N ARG A 404 15.23 24.99 -26.99
CA ARG A 404 13.94 24.73 -27.63
C ARG A 404 13.92 23.40 -28.43
N ARG A 405 15.01 23.15 -29.18
CA ARG A 405 15.14 21.88 -29.91
C ARG A 405 15.08 20.67 -28.96
N GLN A 406 15.84 20.71 -27.87
CA GLN A 406 15.88 19.63 -26.88
C GLN A 406 14.54 19.48 -26.14
N LEU A 407 13.83 20.56 -25.83
CA LEU A 407 12.49 20.51 -25.24
C LEU A 407 11.46 19.87 -26.18
N ARG A 408 11.52 20.12 -27.51
CA ARG A 408 10.67 19.42 -28.49
C ARG A 408 10.95 17.92 -28.48
N GLU A 409 12.22 17.51 -28.40
CA GLU A 409 12.59 16.10 -28.27
C GLU A 409 12.02 15.46 -26.98
N CYS A 410 12.02 16.19 -25.84
CA CYS A 410 11.38 15.74 -24.62
C CYS A 410 9.88 15.45 -24.82
N VAL A 411 9.15 16.39 -25.46
CA VAL A 411 7.72 16.21 -25.77
C VAL A 411 7.48 15.01 -26.66
N GLN A 412 8.31 14.81 -27.69
CA GLN A 412 8.18 13.68 -28.62
C GLN A 412 8.38 12.33 -27.94
N HIS A 413 9.32 12.24 -26.99
CA HIS A 413 9.63 10.99 -26.31
C HIS A 413 8.59 10.60 -25.24
N SER A 414 7.99 11.57 -24.54
CA SER A 414 7.06 11.31 -23.46
C SER A 414 6.06 12.46 -23.28
N PRO A 415 5.10 12.61 -24.20
CA PRO A 415 4.23 13.80 -24.25
C PRO A 415 3.38 13.99 -22.99
N LEU A 416 2.99 12.92 -22.31
CA LEU A 416 2.18 12.93 -21.08
C LEU A 416 2.98 12.63 -19.81
N GLY A 417 4.26 12.31 -19.93
CA GLY A 417 5.14 12.16 -18.78
C GLY A 417 5.46 13.52 -18.15
N TYR A 418 5.81 13.53 -16.87
CA TYR A 418 6.06 14.77 -16.11
C TYR A 418 7.02 15.73 -16.83
N TYR A 419 8.19 15.24 -17.27
CA TYR A 419 9.17 16.08 -17.95
C TYR A 419 8.74 16.51 -19.36
N GLY A 420 7.92 15.71 -20.04
CA GLY A 420 7.30 16.11 -21.30
C GLY A 420 6.26 17.21 -21.13
N LEU A 421 5.47 17.14 -20.06
CA LEU A 421 4.52 18.21 -19.69
C LEU A 421 5.23 19.52 -19.35
N LEU A 422 6.33 19.46 -18.58
CA LEU A 422 7.18 20.61 -18.30
C LEU A 422 7.81 21.19 -19.58
N ALA A 423 8.32 20.34 -20.46
CA ALA A 423 8.90 20.77 -21.73
C ALA A 423 7.86 21.45 -22.61
N ALA A 424 6.65 20.91 -22.70
CA ALA A 424 5.54 21.50 -23.41
C ALA A 424 5.15 22.86 -22.81
N ALA A 425 5.13 22.99 -21.48
CA ALA A 425 4.87 24.25 -20.80
C ALA A 425 5.94 25.31 -21.13
N ARG A 426 7.23 24.95 -21.09
CA ARG A 426 8.33 25.84 -21.45
C ARG A 426 8.29 26.32 -22.91
N LEU A 427 7.92 25.43 -23.83
CA LEU A 427 7.76 25.79 -25.24
C LEU A 427 6.59 26.78 -25.43
N ARG A 428 5.47 26.58 -24.71
CA ARG A 428 4.34 27.53 -24.74
C ARG A 428 4.70 28.89 -24.18
N GLU A 429 5.46 28.97 -23.07
CA GLU A 429 6.00 30.24 -22.55
C GLU A 429 6.88 30.94 -23.59
N ALA A 430 7.58 30.18 -24.42
CA ALA A 430 8.38 30.71 -25.54
C ALA A 430 7.53 31.06 -26.79
N GLY A 431 6.20 30.98 -26.72
CA GLY A 431 5.28 31.31 -27.79
C GLY A 431 5.08 30.20 -28.83
N GLU A 432 5.55 29.00 -28.59
CA GLU A 432 5.40 27.89 -29.54
C GLU A 432 4.08 27.13 -29.35
N LYS A 433 3.45 26.73 -30.47
CA LYS A 433 2.35 25.78 -30.47
C LYS A 433 2.91 24.36 -30.34
N VAL A 434 2.52 23.67 -29.28
CA VAL A 434 2.98 22.29 -29.01
C VAL A 434 1.90 21.33 -29.47
N ALA A 435 2.19 20.54 -30.51
CA ALA A 435 1.33 19.45 -30.97
C ALA A 435 1.90 18.11 -30.49
N MET A 436 1.05 17.26 -29.92
CA MET A 436 1.42 15.88 -29.60
C MET A 436 1.50 15.05 -30.88
N GLN A 437 2.62 14.36 -31.08
CA GLN A 437 2.79 13.40 -32.15
C GLN A 437 2.71 11.99 -31.58
N TRP A 438 1.90 11.16 -32.21
CA TRP A 438 1.66 9.81 -31.75
C TRP A 438 2.12 8.79 -32.80
N PRO A 439 2.87 7.75 -32.38
CA PRO A 439 3.13 6.61 -33.25
C PRO A 439 1.80 5.94 -33.66
N ALA A 440 1.75 5.42 -34.86
CA ALA A 440 0.62 4.63 -35.32
C ALA A 440 0.58 3.29 -34.56
N PHE A 441 -0.60 2.91 -34.05
CA PHE A 441 -0.84 1.59 -33.48
C PHE A 441 -1.38 0.64 -34.53
N SER A 442 -0.67 -0.47 -34.74
CA SER A 442 -1.17 -1.60 -35.53
C SER A 442 -1.41 -2.79 -34.59
N PRO A 443 -2.67 -3.19 -34.38
CA PRO A 443 -2.97 -4.36 -33.55
C PRO A 443 -2.39 -5.62 -34.18
N PRO A 444 -2.02 -6.64 -33.36
CA PRO A 444 -1.60 -7.95 -33.88
C PRO A 444 -2.66 -8.52 -34.82
N ALA A 445 -2.21 -9.07 -35.97
CA ALA A 445 -3.12 -9.68 -36.94
C ALA A 445 -3.96 -10.79 -36.28
N GLN A 446 -5.27 -10.73 -36.48
CA GLN A 446 -6.16 -11.81 -36.03
C GLN A 446 -6.01 -12.98 -37.01
N THR A 447 -5.18 -13.95 -36.64
CA THR A 447 -5.06 -15.20 -37.41
C THR A 447 -6.19 -16.15 -37.04
N GLY A 448 -7.12 -16.38 -37.95
CA GLY A 448 -8.17 -17.38 -37.83
C GLY A 448 -9.59 -16.83 -37.88
N LYS A 449 -10.41 -17.41 -38.78
CA LYS A 449 -11.83 -17.07 -38.96
C LYS A 449 -12.76 -17.79 -37.98
N ALA A 450 -12.29 -18.74 -37.21
CA ALA A 450 -13.13 -19.53 -36.30
C ALA A 450 -13.36 -18.76 -34.98
N LYS A 451 -14.63 -18.71 -34.54
CA LYS A 451 -14.96 -18.33 -33.16
C LYS A 451 -14.23 -19.31 -32.21
N PRO A 452 -13.40 -18.86 -31.26
CA PRO A 452 -12.77 -19.79 -30.34
C PRO A 452 -13.83 -20.59 -29.59
N ALA A 453 -13.49 -21.84 -29.24
CA ALA A 453 -14.32 -22.62 -28.34
C ALA A 453 -14.52 -21.85 -27.01
N PRO A 454 -15.66 -22.00 -26.34
CA PRO A 454 -15.86 -21.39 -25.03
C PRO A 454 -14.72 -21.79 -24.08
N ASP A 455 -14.16 -20.80 -23.37
CA ASP A 455 -13.11 -21.07 -22.39
C ASP A 455 -13.76 -21.43 -21.05
N PRO A 456 -13.47 -22.62 -20.47
CA PRO A 456 -14.12 -23.08 -19.23
C PRO A 456 -13.90 -22.15 -18.04
N ALA A 457 -12.75 -21.46 -17.95
CA ALA A 457 -12.45 -20.53 -16.87
C ALA A 457 -13.26 -19.22 -17.02
N LEU A 458 -13.41 -18.75 -18.25
CA LEU A 458 -14.25 -17.60 -18.54
C LEU A 458 -15.72 -17.91 -18.22
N GLU A 459 -16.25 -19.09 -18.65
CA GLU A 459 -17.61 -19.50 -18.33
C GLU A 459 -17.82 -19.64 -16.81
N ARG A 460 -16.83 -20.16 -16.07
CA ARG A 460 -16.85 -20.24 -14.62
C ARG A 460 -17.02 -18.84 -13.99
N ALA A 461 -16.21 -17.89 -14.42
CA ALA A 461 -16.26 -16.51 -13.91
C ALA A 461 -17.59 -15.81 -14.29
N GLN A 462 -18.07 -16.01 -15.50
CA GLN A 462 -19.35 -15.45 -15.96
C GLN A 462 -20.55 -16.02 -15.17
N GLU A 463 -20.54 -17.30 -14.79
CA GLU A 463 -21.55 -17.89 -13.90
C GLU A 463 -21.53 -17.24 -12.51
N LEU A 464 -20.34 -16.96 -11.93
CA LEU A 464 -20.20 -16.26 -10.64
C LEU A 464 -20.71 -14.82 -10.76
N LEU A 465 -20.34 -14.10 -11.81
CA LEU A 465 -20.84 -12.76 -12.07
C LEU A 465 -22.36 -12.72 -12.16
N ALA A 466 -22.96 -13.66 -12.89
CA ALA A 466 -24.41 -13.79 -13.02
C ALA A 466 -25.11 -14.15 -11.69
N ALA A 467 -24.37 -14.69 -10.73
CA ALA A 467 -24.83 -14.95 -9.37
C ALA A 467 -24.60 -13.76 -8.41
N GLY A 468 -24.06 -12.63 -8.88
CA GLY A 468 -23.75 -11.46 -8.06
C GLY A 468 -22.47 -11.59 -7.22
N LEU A 469 -21.60 -12.56 -7.55
CA LEU A 469 -20.27 -12.75 -6.95
C LEU A 469 -19.22 -12.12 -7.88
N ASP A 470 -19.31 -10.81 -8.10
CA ASP A 470 -18.48 -10.07 -9.04
C ASP A 470 -17.00 -10.04 -8.65
N VAL A 471 -16.68 -9.89 -7.37
CA VAL A 471 -15.32 -9.93 -6.84
C VAL A 471 -14.71 -11.32 -7.06
N GLU A 472 -15.42 -12.37 -6.69
CA GLU A 472 -15.00 -13.77 -6.85
C GLU A 472 -14.84 -14.14 -8.33
N ALA A 473 -15.74 -13.63 -9.20
CA ALA A 473 -15.64 -13.79 -10.65
C ALA A 473 -14.32 -13.22 -11.19
N GLY A 474 -14.01 -11.98 -10.82
CA GLY A 474 -12.76 -11.33 -11.20
C GLY A 474 -11.52 -12.06 -10.70
N GLU A 475 -11.52 -12.54 -9.45
CA GLU A 475 -10.43 -13.30 -8.88
C GLU A 475 -10.23 -14.67 -9.54
N GLU A 476 -11.30 -15.39 -9.87
CA GLU A 476 -11.21 -16.67 -10.58
C GLU A 476 -10.67 -16.48 -11.99
N LEU A 477 -11.16 -15.48 -12.70
CA LEU A 477 -10.65 -15.14 -14.04
C LEU A 477 -9.16 -14.75 -13.99
N ALA A 478 -8.74 -13.99 -12.97
CA ALA A 478 -7.34 -13.59 -12.79
C ALA A 478 -6.42 -14.78 -12.51
N ARG A 479 -6.88 -15.78 -11.75
CA ARG A 479 -6.11 -17.03 -11.52
C ARG A 479 -5.94 -17.83 -12.80
N ALA A 480 -6.93 -17.81 -13.66
CA ALA A 480 -6.92 -18.52 -14.94
C ALA A 480 -6.31 -17.70 -16.09
N GLU A 481 -5.93 -16.44 -15.86
CA GLU A 481 -5.48 -15.49 -16.91
C GLU A 481 -4.45 -16.10 -17.86
N ALA A 482 -3.41 -16.73 -17.34
CA ALA A 482 -2.36 -17.34 -18.16
C ALA A 482 -2.90 -18.44 -19.08
N SER A 483 -3.82 -19.28 -18.58
CA SER A 483 -4.47 -20.34 -19.35
C SER A 483 -5.37 -19.76 -20.43
N VAL A 484 -6.17 -18.76 -20.11
CA VAL A 484 -7.06 -18.05 -21.05
C VAL A 484 -6.25 -17.38 -22.16
N LEU A 485 -5.15 -16.69 -21.79
CA LEU A 485 -4.25 -16.06 -22.76
C LEU A 485 -3.58 -17.09 -23.68
N GLN A 486 -3.19 -18.24 -23.14
CA GLN A 486 -2.61 -19.32 -23.93
C GLN A 486 -3.65 -19.90 -24.90
N HIS A 487 -4.88 -20.15 -24.45
CA HIS A 487 -5.97 -20.71 -25.24
C HIS A 487 -6.40 -19.77 -26.37
N LEU A 488 -6.59 -18.49 -26.07
CA LEU A 488 -7.09 -17.49 -27.02
C LEU A 488 -6.00 -16.82 -27.87
N GLY A 489 -4.74 -16.97 -27.46
CA GLY A 489 -3.58 -16.40 -28.13
C GLY A 489 -3.40 -14.89 -27.92
N LYS A 490 -2.20 -14.41 -28.32
CA LYS A 490 -1.73 -13.03 -28.03
C LYS A 490 -2.57 -11.91 -28.63
N ALA A 491 -3.33 -12.17 -29.70
CA ALA A 491 -4.13 -11.14 -30.36
C ALA A 491 -5.52 -10.99 -29.73
N ARG A 492 -6.14 -12.10 -29.32
CA ARG A 492 -7.54 -12.13 -28.83
C ARG A 492 -7.65 -12.15 -27.31
N GLY A 493 -6.73 -12.86 -26.64
CA GLY A 493 -6.79 -13.07 -25.20
C GLY A 493 -6.80 -11.76 -24.42
N PRO A 494 -5.82 -10.85 -24.62
CA PRO A 494 -5.80 -9.58 -23.91
C PRO A 494 -7.05 -8.74 -24.16
N ALA A 495 -7.48 -8.60 -25.41
CA ALA A 495 -8.66 -7.79 -25.73
C ALA A 495 -9.94 -8.30 -25.04
N LEU A 496 -10.18 -9.63 -25.05
CA LEU A 496 -11.33 -10.22 -24.37
C LEU A 496 -11.27 -9.99 -22.86
N LEU A 497 -10.11 -10.21 -22.23
CA LEU A 497 -9.97 -10.03 -20.79
C LEU A 497 -10.10 -8.56 -20.36
N LEU A 498 -9.64 -7.62 -21.19
CA LEU A 498 -9.82 -6.18 -20.97
C LEU A 498 -11.31 -5.75 -21.05
N GLU A 499 -12.15 -6.49 -21.79
CA GLU A 499 -13.60 -6.28 -21.82
C GLU A 499 -14.32 -6.92 -20.62
N GLU A 500 -13.85 -8.09 -20.16
CA GLU A 500 -14.52 -8.86 -19.10
C GLU A 500 -14.18 -8.37 -17.68
N TYR A 501 -12.91 -8.02 -17.41
CA TYR A 501 -12.51 -7.57 -16.07
C TYR A 501 -13.33 -6.36 -15.54
N PRO A 502 -13.59 -5.29 -16.32
CA PRO A 502 -14.41 -4.17 -15.82
C PRO A 502 -15.83 -4.59 -15.45
N ARG A 503 -16.44 -5.57 -16.17
CA ARG A 503 -17.77 -6.11 -15.85
C ARG A 503 -17.80 -6.79 -14.49
N MET A 504 -16.68 -7.37 -14.09
CA MET A 504 -16.46 -8.04 -12.79
C MET A 504 -15.88 -7.07 -11.73
N ARG A 505 -15.90 -5.75 -11.99
CA ARG A 505 -15.25 -4.73 -11.14
C ARG A 505 -13.77 -5.00 -10.85
N ALA A 506 -13.12 -5.85 -11.64
CA ALA A 506 -11.73 -6.25 -11.54
C ALA A 506 -10.79 -5.23 -12.22
N PHE A 507 -10.90 -3.96 -11.85
CA PHE A 507 -10.17 -2.85 -12.49
C PHE A 507 -8.67 -2.94 -12.33
N HIS A 508 -8.20 -3.47 -11.20
CA HIS A 508 -6.78 -3.73 -10.98
C HIS A 508 -6.22 -4.74 -11.98
N GLN A 509 -6.95 -5.81 -12.24
CA GLN A 509 -6.54 -6.84 -13.19
C GLN A 509 -6.54 -6.30 -14.62
N ALA A 510 -7.54 -5.50 -14.97
CA ALA A 510 -7.59 -4.81 -16.27
C ALA A 510 -6.38 -3.88 -16.46
N LEU A 511 -6.08 -3.04 -15.45
CA LEU A 511 -4.93 -2.14 -15.45
C LEU A 511 -3.62 -2.92 -15.66
N ARG A 512 -3.37 -3.94 -14.83
CA ARG A 512 -2.15 -4.76 -14.89
C ARG A 512 -2.01 -5.47 -16.24
N LEU A 513 -3.11 -6.01 -16.76
CA LEU A 513 -3.12 -6.65 -18.08
C LEU A 513 -2.82 -5.64 -19.21
N ALA A 514 -3.40 -4.44 -19.15
CA ALA A 514 -3.15 -3.38 -20.11
C ALA A 514 -1.68 -2.93 -20.07
N GLU A 515 -1.08 -2.76 -18.89
CA GLU A 515 0.34 -2.41 -18.75
C GLU A 515 1.28 -3.50 -19.29
N ASN A 516 0.96 -4.78 -19.04
CA ASN A 516 1.79 -5.90 -19.48
C ASN A 516 1.67 -6.20 -20.98
N HIS A 517 0.52 -5.95 -21.59
CA HIS A 517 0.22 -6.32 -22.99
C HIS A 517 -0.04 -5.12 -23.90
N GLY A 518 -0.19 -3.92 -23.35
CA GLY A 518 -0.52 -2.71 -24.12
C GLY A 518 0.64 -2.18 -24.96
N GLY A 519 1.90 -2.36 -24.52
CA GLY A 519 3.09 -2.01 -25.30
C GLY A 519 2.91 -0.77 -26.20
N SER A 520 2.94 -0.98 -27.51
CA SER A 520 2.75 0.09 -28.51
C SER A 520 1.38 0.75 -28.49
N ALA A 521 0.33 0.11 -27.95
CA ALA A 521 -0.98 0.73 -27.81
C ALA A 521 -0.98 1.90 -26.84
N LEU A 522 -0.30 1.74 -25.69
CA LEU A 522 -0.25 2.77 -24.64
C LEU A 522 0.67 3.95 -24.96
N VAL A 523 1.52 3.84 -25.98
CA VAL A 523 2.34 4.96 -26.48
C VAL A 523 1.79 5.58 -27.78
N SER A 524 0.69 5.05 -28.30
CA SER A 524 -0.03 5.57 -29.48
C SER A 524 -1.21 6.43 -29.05
N ALA A 525 -1.83 7.15 -30.00
CA ALA A 525 -3.07 7.88 -29.72
C ALA A 525 -4.16 6.95 -29.16
N PRO A 526 -4.97 7.41 -28.18
CA PRO A 526 -6.04 6.60 -27.57
C PRO A 526 -7.26 6.46 -28.49
N THR A 527 -7.06 5.99 -29.72
CA THR A 527 -8.08 5.85 -30.75
C THR A 527 -8.08 4.44 -31.34
N GLY A 528 -9.18 4.05 -31.98
CA GLY A 528 -9.32 2.73 -32.59
C GLY A 528 -9.01 1.59 -31.60
N PRO A 529 -8.27 0.55 -32.02
CA PRO A 529 -7.97 -0.59 -31.14
C PRO A 529 -7.10 -0.26 -29.93
N ALA A 530 -6.32 0.83 -29.97
CA ALA A 530 -5.53 1.27 -28.82
C ALA A 530 -6.43 1.76 -27.67
N HIS A 531 -7.62 2.28 -27.98
CA HIS A 531 -8.55 2.86 -27.00
C HIS A 531 -8.90 1.87 -25.87
N LEU A 532 -9.09 0.60 -26.19
CA LEU A 532 -9.40 -0.44 -25.20
C LEU A 532 -8.28 -0.58 -24.14
N PHE A 533 -7.02 -0.57 -24.58
CA PHE A 533 -5.87 -0.62 -23.66
C PHE A 533 -5.77 0.63 -22.81
N TRP A 534 -6.04 1.79 -23.40
CA TRP A 534 -6.07 3.05 -22.67
C TRP A 534 -7.18 3.09 -21.61
N GLN A 535 -8.40 2.66 -21.97
CA GLN A 535 -9.51 2.59 -21.00
C GLN A 535 -9.21 1.63 -19.85
N ALA A 536 -8.52 0.53 -20.11
CA ALA A 536 -8.14 -0.43 -19.09
C ALA A 536 -6.95 0.05 -18.23
N ALA A 537 -6.00 0.79 -18.81
CA ALA A 537 -4.89 1.41 -18.08
C ALA A 537 -5.33 2.62 -17.25
N TYR A 538 -6.38 3.33 -17.69
CA TYR A 538 -6.94 4.51 -17.04
C TYR A 538 -8.47 4.38 -16.89
N PRO A 539 -8.97 3.38 -16.12
CA PRO A 539 -10.40 3.13 -16.03
C PRO A 539 -11.11 4.18 -15.18
N ARG A 540 -12.35 4.50 -15.54
CA ARG A 540 -13.26 5.23 -14.63
C ARG A 540 -13.92 4.21 -13.67
N ALA A 541 -13.07 3.63 -12.80
CA ALA A 541 -13.49 2.63 -11.84
C ALA A 541 -14.50 3.21 -10.82
N PHE A 542 -15.51 2.43 -10.42
CA PHE A 542 -16.54 2.88 -9.46
C PHE A 542 -17.21 4.20 -9.86
N ARG A 543 -17.45 4.37 -11.16
CA ARG A 543 -17.96 5.65 -11.72
C ARG A 543 -19.27 6.10 -11.09
N ASP A 544 -20.14 5.15 -10.81
CA ASP A 544 -21.43 5.33 -10.14
C ASP A 544 -21.30 6.02 -8.76
N MET A 545 -20.16 5.88 -8.12
CA MET A 545 -19.83 6.50 -6.83
C MET A 545 -18.93 7.75 -7.00
N VAL A 546 -17.88 7.65 -7.82
CA VAL A 546 -16.90 8.73 -7.98
C VAL A 546 -17.53 10.00 -8.56
N GLU A 547 -18.33 9.89 -9.62
CA GLU A 547 -18.88 11.02 -10.33
C GLU A 547 -19.72 11.93 -9.39
N PRO A 548 -20.74 11.44 -8.66
CA PRO A 548 -21.52 12.29 -7.77
C PRO A 548 -20.75 12.76 -6.53
N LEU A 549 -19.89 11.91 -5.94
CA LEU A 549 -19.17 12.25 -4.71
C LEU A 549 -18.05 13.27 -4.97
N ALA A 550 -17.33 13.17 -6.10
CA ALA A 550 -16.32 14.14 -6.49
C ALA A 550 -16.95 15.51 -6.81
N SER A 551 -18.09 15.51 -7.53
CA SER A 551 -18.85 16.73 -7.81
C SER A 551 -19.30 17.43 -6.53
N THR A 552 -19.85 16.69 -5.56
CA THR A 552 -20.28 17.23 -4.26
C THR A 552 -19.08 17.81 -3.47
N ALA A 553 -17.92 17.18 -3.58
CA ALA A 553 -16.69 17.59 -2.90
C ALA A 553 -15.97 18.77 -3.59
N GLY A 554 -16.37 19.18 -4.79
CA GLY A 554 -15.65 20.16 -5.59
C GLY A 554 -14.30 19.66 -6.10
N ALA A 555 -14.07 18.35 -6.11
CA ALA A 555 -12.86 17.75 -6.64
C ALA A 555 -13.05 17.34 -8.12
N PRO A 556 -12.11 17.66 -9.04
CA PRO A 556 -12.21 17.17 -10.40
C PRO A 556 -12.21 15.65 -10.44
N GLU A 557 -13.23 15.03 -11.04
CA GLU A 557 -13.39 13.58 -11.12
C GLU A 557 -12.13 12.87 -11.61
N LEU A 558 -11.52 13.39 -12.68
CA LEU A 558 -10.31 12.78 -13.27
C LEU A 558 -9.08 12.88 -12.35
N PHE A 559 -9.07 13.86 -11.45
CA PHE A 559 -8.03 13.94 -10.42
C PHE A 559 -8.22 12.89 -9.33
N VAL A 560 -9.48 12.65 -8.90
CA VAL A 560 -9.79 11.56 -7.96
C VAL A 560 -9.34 10.21 -8.54
N TYR A 561 -9.58 9.94 -9.83
CA TYR A 561 -9.08 8.73 -10.48
C TYR A 561 -7.55 8.67 -10.55
N ALA A 562 -6.89 9.79 -10.79
CA ALA A 562 -5.42 9.82 -10.83
C ALA A 562 -4.82 9.46 -9.46
N ILE A 563 -5.39 9.97 -8.38
CA ILE A 563 -5.03 9.61 -7.01
C ILE A 563 -5.34 8.13 -6.75
N MET A 564 -6.56 7.66 -7.01
CA MET A 564 -6.98 6.27 -6.77
C MET A 564 -6.08 5.27 -7.51
N ARG A 565 -5.74 5.56 -8.78
CA ARG A 565 -4.82 4.73 -9.55
C ARG A 565 -3.43 4.67 -8.90
N LYS A 566 -2.94 5.78 -8.38
CA LYS A 566 -1.61 5.87 -7.77
C LYS A 566 -1.58 5.22 -6.39
N GLU A 567 -2.64 5.34 -5.61
CA GLU A 567 -2.71 4.86 -4.23
C GLU A 567 -2.92 3.35 -4.13
N SER A 568 -3.95 2.83 -4.77
CA SER A 568 -4.37 1.43 -4.62
C SER A 568 -4.33 0.64 -5.93
N SER A 569 -4.12 1.29 -7.08
CA SER A 569 -4.41 0.67 -8.38
C SER A 569 -5.80 0.04 -8.41
N PHE A 570 -6.78 0.71 -7.81
CA PHE A 570 -8.20 0.32 -7.70
C PHE A 570 -8.49 -0.90 -6.81
N LEU A 571 -7.60 -1.26 -5.89
CA LEU A 571 -7.83 -2.32 -4.92
C LEU A 571 -8.50 -1.76 -3.64
N PRO A 572 -9.76 -2.17 -3.32
CA PRO A 572 -10.48 -1.59 -2.19
C PRO A 572 -10.00 -2.04 -0.82
N HIS A 573 -9.32 -3.19 -0.72
CA HIS A 573 -8.93 -3.79 0.55
C HIS A 573 -7.42 -3.73 0.83
N VAL A 574 -6.68 -2.88 0.13
CA VAL A 574 -5.24 -2.74 0.35
C VAL A 574 -4.96 -1.89 1.58
N VAL A 575 -3.94 -2.31 2.34
CA VAL A 575 -3.40 -1.59 3.49
C VAL A 575 -1.93 -1.30 3.23
N SER A 576 -1.55 -0.02 3.32
CA SER A 576 -0.15 0.36 3.17
C SER A 576 0.66 0.07 4.44
N PRO A 577 1.99 0.10 4.32
CA PRO A 577 2.85 0.11 5.50
C PRO A 577 2.60 1.23 6.52
N SER A 578 1.89 2.29 6.20
CA SER A 578 1.53 3.38 7.11
C SER A 578 0.09 3.32 7.61
N ASP A 579 -0.56 2.14 7.49
CA ASP A 579 -1.98 1.90 7.81
C ASP A 579 -2.95 2.75 6.97
N ALA A 580 -2.52 3.21 5.79
CA ALA A 580 -3.44 3.82 4.85
C ALA A 580 -4.32 2.75 4.20
N ARG A 581 -5.62 2.98 4.08
CA ARG A 581 -6.64 1.97 3.78
C ARG A 581 -7.49 2.31 2.57
N GLY A 582 -7.82 1.29 1.80
CA GLY A 582 -8.82 1.34 0.73
C GLY A 582 -8.34 2.03 -0.55
N LEU A 583 -9.30 2.38 -1.40
CA LEU A 583 -9.09 2.88 -2.76
C LEU A 583 -8.20 4.13 -2.83
N LEU A 584 -8.44 5.09 -1.95
CA LEU A 584 -7.71 6.36 -1.88
C LEU A 584 -6.65 6.36 -0.76
N GLN A 585 -6.37 5.20 -0.15
CA GLN A 585 -5.33 5.02 0.87
C GLN A 585 -5.37 6.08 1.98
N LEU A 586 -6.54 6.21 2.61
CA LEU A 586 -6.73 7.14 3.71
C LEU A 586 -6.12 6.59 5.00
N ILE A 587 -5.27 7.38 5.65
CA ILE A 587 -4.82 7.09 7.01
C ILE A 587 -6.02 7.26 7.94
N PRO A 588 -6.26 6.34 8.91
CA PRO A 588 -7.43 6.42 9.79
C PRO A 588 -7.63 7.74 10.50
N SER A 589 -6.57 8.38 10.99
CA SER A 589 -6.64 9.69 11.64
C SER A 589 -7.10 10.79 10.69
N THR A 590 -6.54 10.83 9.47
CA THR A 590 -6.96 11.78 8.43
C THR A 590 -8.42 11.53 8.03
N GLY A 591 -8.81 10.25 7.86
CA GLY A 591 -10.19 9.89 7.55
C GLY A 591 -11.17 10.37 8.64
N GLN A 592 -10.83 10.21 9.91
CA GLN A 592 -11.65 10.67 11.03
C GLN A 592 -11.77 12.20 11.09
N GLU A 593 -10.71 12.95 10.84
CA GLU A 593 -10.77 14.43 10.80
C GLU A 593 -11.63 14.92 9.63
N VAL A 594 -11.51 14.30 8.45
CA VAL A 594 -12.36 14.61 7.30
C VAL A 594 -13.83 14.28 7.60
N ALA A 595 -14.12 13.09 8.16
CA ALA A 595 -15.46 12.68 8.53
C ALA A 595 -16.10 13.62 9.55
N LYS A 596 -15.33 14.06 10.55
CA LYS A 596 -15.75 15.06 11.54
C LYS A 596 -16.10 16.42 10.87
N HIS A 597 -15.28 16.84 9.91
CA HIS A 597 -15.55 18.05 9.12
C HIS A 597 -16.85 17.93 8.31
N LEU A 598 -17.13 16.74 7.77
CA LEU A 598 -18.38 16.43 7.07
C LEU A 598 -19.58 16.19 7.99
N GLY A 599 -19.38 16.11 9.31
CA GLY A 599 -20.44 15.81 10.28
C GLY A 599 -20.97 14.38 10.20
N VAL A 600 -20.17 13.42 9.73
CA VAL A 600 -20.54 12.00 9.62
C VAL A 600 -19.68 11.12 10.54
N PRO A 601 -20.26 10.06 11.15
CA PRO A 601 -19.46 9.08 11.87
C PRO A 601 -18.58 8.27 10.91
N LEU A 602 -17.44 7.82 11.38
CA LEU A 602 -16.54 6.92 10.63
C LEU A 602 -15.90 5.91 11.57
N PHE A 603 -16.17 4.62 11.34
CA PHE A 603 -15.39 3.53 11.91
C PHE A 603 -14.21 3.18 11.00
N THR A 604 -13.09 2.89 11.59
CA THR A 604 -11.83 2.72 10.84
C THR A 604 -11.90 1.64 9.75
N ASP A 605 -12.65 0.56 9.99
CA ASP A 605 -12.79 -0.54 9.02
C ASP A 605 -13.74 -0.19 7.85
N GLU A 606 -14.57 0.84 7.99
CA GLU A 606 -15.40 1.34 6.89
C GLU A 606 -14.56 2.00 5.78
N LEU A 607 -13.29 2.32 6.05
CA LEU A 607 -12.35 2.79 5.01
C LEU A 607 -12.04 1.71 3.94
N PHE A 608 -12.46 0.46 4.14
CA PHE A 608 -12.42 -0.56 3.09
C PHE A 608 -13.68 -0.58 2.22
N ASP A 609 -14.76 0.10 2.64
CA ASP A 609 -15.94 0.28 1.81
C ASP A 609 -15.64 1.29 0.70
N PRO A 610 -15.84 0.93 -0.59
CA PRO A 610 -15.57 1.82 -1.71
C PRO A 610 -16.30 3.16 -1.63
N GLU A 611 -17.59 3.17 -1.25
CA GLU A 611 -18.38 4.41 -1.21
C GLU A 611 -17.90 5.32 -0.09
N VAL A 612 -17.69 4.77 1.11
CA VAL A 612 -17.17 5.53 2.27
C VAL A 612 -15.79 6.08 1.95
N ASN A 613 -14.89 5.25 1.41
CA ASN A 613 -13.53 5.65 1.09
C ASN A 613 -13.49 6.77 0.02
N ILE A 614 -14.28 6.63 -1.05
CA ILE A 614 -14.38 7.65 -2.10
C ILE A 614 -14.98 8.95 -1.55
N ARG A 615 -16.04 8.87 -0.74
CA ARG A 615 -16.68 10.05 -0.12
C ARG A 615 -15.68 10.85 0.72
N ILE A 616 -14.99 10.19 1.63
CA ILE A 616 -14.01 10.83 2.52
C ILE A 616 -12.81 11.34 1.71
N GLY A 617 -12.27 10.52 0.80
CA GLY A 617 -11.09 10.89 0.02
C GLY A 617 -11.35 12.00 -0.99
N ALA A 618 -12.51 12.02 -1.66
CA ALA A 618 -12.88 13.11 -2.56
C ALA A 618 -13.07 14.42 -1.79
N ALA A 619 -13.70 14.38 -0.61
CA ALA A 619 -13.84 15.55 0.25
C ALA A 619 -12.47 16.12 0.68
N TYR A 620 -11.56 15.23 1.05
CA TYR A 620 -10.20 15.65 1.40
C TYR A 620 -9.46 16.28 0.21
N LEU A 621 -9.59 15.69 -1.00
CA LEU A 621 -9.00 16.26 -2.22
C LEU A 621 -9.58 17.62 -2.59
N GLY A 622 -10.90 17.80 -2.47
CA GLY A 622 -11.55 19.10 -2.70
C GLY A 622 -11.06 20.17 -1.73
N GLU A 623 -10.91 19.81 -0.46
CA GLU A 623 -10.36 20.71 0.56
C GLU A 623 -8.89 21.09 0.28
N LEU A 624 -8.06 20.13 -0.13
CA LEU A 624 -6.66 20.41 -0.51
C LEU A 624 -6.56 21.30 -1.76
N LEU A 625 -7.40 21.08 -2.77
CA LEU A 625 -7.46 21.93 -3.95
C LEU A 625 -7.81 23.37 -3.57
N LYS A 626 -8.90 23.56 -2.82
CA LYS A 626 -9.30 24.87 -2.32
C LYS A 626 -8.18 25.54 -1.52
N ARG A 627 -7.53 24.80 -0.61
CA ARG A 627 -6.44 25.30 0.22
C ARG A 627 -5.26 25.80 -0.60
N PHE A 628 -4.89 25.10 -1.67
CA PHE A 628 -3.74 25.41 -2.50
C PHE A 628 -4.11 26.08 -3.83
N GLY A 629 -5.23 26.80 -3.90
CA GLY A 629 -5.61 27.62 -5.06
C GLY A 629 -5.80 26.83 -6.35
N GLU A 630 -6.49 25.69 -6.28
CA GLU A 630 -6.82 24.79 -7.40
C GLU A 630 -5.58 24.20 -8.12
N GLN A 631 -4.41 24.25 -7.50
CA GLN A 631 -3.17 23.73 -8.08
C GLN A 631 -3.02 22.23 -7.85
N ILE A 632 -3.27 21.44 -8.89
CA ILE A 632 -3.18 19.96 -8.87
C ILE A 632 -1.85 19.45 -8.30
N ALA A 633 -0.73 20.09 -8.68
CA ALA A 633 0.60 19.68 -8.21
C ALA A 633 0.76 19.82 -6.69
N LEU A 634 0.30 20.95 -6.13
CA LEU A 634 0.39 21.21 -4.70
C LEU A 634 -0.60 20.34 -3.90
N ALA A 635 -1.84 20.20 -4.40
CA ALA A 635 -2.83 19.32 -3.79
C ALA A 635 -2.36 17.85 -3.78
N ALA A 636 -1.74 17.36 -4.86
CA ALA A 636 -1.17 16.02 -4.90
C ALA A 636 -0.03 15.85 -3.89
N GLY A 637 0.86 16.82 -3.78
CA GLY A 637 1.95 16.79 -2.81
C GLY A 637 1.45 16.84 -1.36
N ALA A 638 0.43 17.67 -1.09
CA ALA A 638 -0.22 17.76 0.22
C ALA A 638 -0.93 16.44 0.59
N TYR A 639 -1.59 15.80 -0.37
CA TYR A 639 -2.24 14.51 -0.14
C TYR A 639 -1.26 13.44 0.36
N ASN A 640 -0.04 13.39 -0.21
CA ASN A 640 0.97 12.40 0.15
C ASN A 640 1.77 12.76 1.40
N ALA A 641 2.10 14.02 1.59
CA ALA A 641 3.03 14.47 2.64
C ALA A 641 2.35 15.16 3.83
N GLY A 642 1.05 15.45 3.72
CA GLY A 642 0.31 16.30 4.62
C GLY A 642 0.36 17.78 4.21
N SER A 643 -0.71 18.50 4.52
CA SER A 643 -0.86 19.91 4.17
C SER A 643 0.21 20.80 4.81
N HIS A 644 0.60 20.53 6.05
CA HIS A 644 1.62 21.27 6.76
C HIS A 644 3.01 21.20 6.09
N ALA A 645 3.37 20.04 5.54
CA ALA A 645 4.63 19.91 4.80
C ALA A 645 4.60 20.74 3.51
N MET A 646 3.47 20.67 2.78
CA MET A 646 3.31 21.46 1.55
C MET A 646 3.32 22.95 1.82
N MET A 647 2.66 23.43 2.89
CA MET A 647 2.69 24.85 3.28
C MET A 647 4.13 25.34 3.52
N ARG A 648 4.95 24.56 4.27
CA ARG A 648 6.38 24.92 4.46
C ARG A 648 7.15 25.01 3.15
N TRP A 649 6.90 24.10 2.21
CA TRP A 649 7.55 24.16 0.89
C TRP A 649 7.06 25.34 0.06
N CYS A 650 5.78 25.72 0.15
CA CYS A 650 5.26 26.95 -0.48
C CYS A 650 5.93 28.20 0.10
N ASP A 651 6.07 28.30 1.43
CA ASP A 651 6.75 29.42 2.09
C ASP A 651 8.22 29.52 1.66
N GLN A 652 8.90 28.39 1.50
CA GLN A 652 10.33 28.36 1.21
C GLN A 652 10.65 28.49 -0.28
N TRP A 653 9.86 27.85 -1.14
CA TRP A 653 10.17 27.66 -2.56
C TRP A 653 9.09 28.17 -3.52
N GLY A 654 7.96 28.66 -3.02
CA GLY A 654 6.80 29.00 -3.85
C GLY A 654 7.00 30.14 -4.85
N SER A 655 8.09 30.91 -4.72
CA SER A 655 8.48 31.92 -5.72
C SER A 655 9.19 31.31 -6.94
N ARG A 656 9.54 30.03 -6.90
CA ARG A 656 10.23 29.33 -8.00
C ARG A 656 9.24 28.72 -8.98
N PRO A 657 9.64 28.54 -10.24
CA PRO A 657 8.82 27.79 -11.18
C PRO A 657 8.66 26.34 -10.75
N LEU A 658 7.56 25.70 -11.18
CA LEU A 658 7.12 24.38 -10.73
C LEU A 658 8.19 23.29 -10.88
N ASP A 659 8.99 23.33 -11.95
CA ASP A 659 10.07 22.37 -12.17
C ASP A 659 11.14 22.42 -11.07
N GLU A 660 11.56 23.63 -10.65
CA GLU A 660 12.50 23.83 -9.55
C GLU A 660 11.82 23.54 -8.20
N PHE A 661 10.60 24.03 -8.00
CA PHE A 661 9.82 23.78 -6.79
C PHE A 661 9.71 22.29 -6.48
N VAL A 662 9.29 21.48 -7.45
CA VAL A 662 9.10 20.04 -7.25
C VAL A 662 10.41 19.33 -6.95
N GLU A 663 11.53 19.69 -7.60
CA GLU A 663 12.83 19.08 -7.29
C GLU A 663 13.36 19.47 -5.89
N LEU A 664 12.89 20.59 -5.33
CA LEU A 664 13.24 21.05 -3.98
C LEU A 664 12.28 20.52 -2.88
N VAL A 665 11.22 19.79 -3.24
CA VAL A 665 10.40 19.08 -2.26
C VAL A 665 11.27 18.08 -1.50
N THR A 666 11.36 18.26 -0.18
CA THR A 666 12.36 17.56 0.65
C THR A 666 12.03 16.08 0.91
N TYR A 667 10.79 15.64 0.69
CA TYR A 667 10.41 14.26 0.83
C TYR A 667 10.44 13.57 -0.53
N ASP A 668 11.38 12.65 -0.74
CA ASP A 668 11.56 11.91 -2.00
C ASP A 668 10.25 11.28 -2.47
N GLN A 669 9.50 10.68 -1.54
CA GLN A 669 8.21 10.07 -1.84
C GLN A 669 7.21 11.10 -2.39
N ALA A 670 7.09 12.26 -1.75
CA ALA A 670 6.15 13.30 -2.16
C ALA A 670 6.56 13.91 -3.51
N ARG A 671 7.85 14.15 -3.72
CA ARG A 671 8.39 14.65 -5.00
C ARG A 671 8.04 13.72 -6.16
N GLU A 672 8.33 12.43 -6.01
CA GLU A 672 8.01 11.44 -7.03
C GLU A 672 6.49 11.19 -7.17
N TYR A 673 5.73 11.38 -6.08
CA TYR A 673 4.28 11.31 -6.10
C TYR A 673 3.67 12.42 -6.96
N ILE A 674 4.08 13.68 -6.76
CA ILE A 674 3.64 14.83 -7.58
C ILE A 674 3.87 14.53 -9.07
N LYS A 675 5.10 14.12 -9.43
CA LYS A 675 5.46 13.82 -10.82
C LYS A 675 4.56 12.77 -11.44
N ARG A 676 4.33 11.67 -10.72
CA ARG A 676 3.51 10.54 -11.19
C ARG A 676 2.03 10.89 -11.27
N VAL A 677 1.49 11.62 -10.29
CA VAL A 677 0.09 12.02 -10.31
C VAL A 677 -0.19 12.97 -11.47
N LEU A 678 0.69 13.95 -11.71
CA LEU A 678 0.55 14.87 -12.85
C LEU A 678 0.56 14.13 -14.19
N ALA A 679 1.47 13.17 -14.35
CA ALA A 679 1.51 12.33 -15.54
C ALA A 679 0.22 11.51 -15.70
N VAL A 680 -0.23 10.82 -14.65
CA VAL A 680 -1.48 10.04 -14.68
C VAL A 680 -2.69 10.93 -14.95
N TYR A 681 -2.76 12.09 -14.32
CA TYR A 681 -3.84 13.06 -14.55
C TYR A 681 -3.87 13.54 -16.01
N ALA A 682 -2.72 13.80 -16.61
CA ALA A 682 -2.62 14.17 -18.02
C ALA A 682 -3.16 13.06 -18.95
N HIS A 683 -2.90 11.77 -18.63
CA HIS A 683 -3.46 10.65 -19.38
C HIS A 683 -4.99 10.60 -19.27
N TYR A 684 -5.54 10.77 -18.07
CA TYR A 684 -7.00 10.82 -17.86
C TYR A 684 -7.63 12.00 -18.62
N ARG A 685 -7.01 13.19 -18.57
CA ARG A 685 -7.49 14.38 -19.26
C ARG A 685 -7.49 14.19 -20.78
N LEU A 686 -6.45 13.57 -21.35
CA LEU A 686 -6.40 13.26 -22.77
C LEU A 686 -7.49 12.25 -23.18
N LEU A 687 -7.76 11.24 -22.35
CA LEU A 687 -8.68 10.15 -22.69
C LEU A 687 -10.15 10.54 -22.53
N TYR A 688 -10.49 11.35 -21.51
CA TYR A 688 -11.86 11.60 -21.09
C TYR A 688 -12.28 13.08 -21.08
N GLY A 689 -11.39 13.99 -21.36
CA GLY A 689 -11.66 15.42 -21.32
C GLY A 689 -10.82 16.20 -22.31
N GLU A 690 -10.48 17.44 -21.93
CA GLU A 690 -9.55 18.27 -22.68
C GLU A 690 -8.10 17.99 -22.26
N PRO A 691 -7.12 18.06 -23.16
CA PRO A 691 -5.72 17.91 -22.84
C PRO A 691 -5.28 18.79 -21.68
N PHE A 692 -4.49 18.22 -20.77
CA PHE A 692 -3.99 18.93 -19.60
C PHE A 692 -2.81 19.84 -19.97
N GLU A 693 -2.97 21.12 -19.71
CA GLU A 693 -1.89 22.10 -19.83
C GLU A 693 -1.30 22.39 -18.44
N LEU A 694 -0.04 22.00 -18.24
CA LEU A 694 0.67 22.25 -17.01
C LEU A 694 1.10 23.72 -16.95
N SER A 695 0.78 24.41 -15.84
CA SER A 695 1.32 25.72 -15.51
C SER A 695 2.67 25.56 -14.81
N LEU A 696 3.64 26.41 -15.19
CA LEU A 696 4.92 26.50 -14.49
C LEU A 696 4.88 27.48 -13.31
N ALA A 697 3.89 28.36 -13.26
CA ALA A 697 3.72 29.28 -12.14
C ALA A 697 3.23 28.53 -10.91
N VAL A 698 3.91 28.67 -9.80
CA VAL A 698 3.46 28.25 -8.48
C VAL A 698 2.84 29.46 -7.79
N ASN A 699 1.60 29.34 -7.34
CA ASN A 699 1.00 30.31 -6.44
C ASN A 699 1.32 29.89 -5.01
N PRO A 700 2.20 30.60 -4.28
CA PRO A 700 2.58 30.23 -2.93
C PRO A 700 1.50 30.52 -1.87
N HIS A 701 0.45 31.26 -2.26
CA HIS A 701 -0.63 31.60 -1.34
C HIS A 701 -1.54 30.39 -1.09
N TYR A 702 -1.74 30.07 0.18
CA TYR A 702 -2.60 29.00 0.64
C TYR A 702 -3.50 29.46 1.79
N SER A 703 -4.66 28.81 1.95
CA SER A 703 -5.51 29.05 3.13
C SER A 703 -4.94 28.31 4.35
N LYS A 704 -4.90 28.98 5.49
CA LYS A 704 -4.58 28.35 6.78
C LYS A 704 -5.78 27.65 7.41
N ASP A 705 -6.99 27.98 6.94
CA ASP A 705 -8.22 27.33 7.37
C ASP A 705 -8.38 25.99 6.67
N GLY A 706 -8.99 25.01 7.34
CA GLY A 706 -9.31 23.70 6.78
C GLY A 706 -8.91 22.54 7.67
N ILE A 707 -8.93 21.33 7.11
CA ILE A 707 -8.64 20.08 7.82
C ILE A 707 -7.18 20.06 8.28
N ASN A 708 -6.95 19.83 9.58
CA ASN A 708 -5.62 19.62 10.14
C ASN A 708 -5.29 18.12 10.07
N ASP A 709 -4.45 17.74 9.13
CA ASP A 709 -3.99 16.39 8.83
C ASP A 709 -2.58 16.10 9.35
#